data_53c6c248c13d137a08d4b168a6da0d85
#
_entry.id   53c6c248c13d137a08d4b168a6da0d85
#
_cell.length_a   1.000
_cell.length_b   1.000
_cell.length_c   1.000
_cell.angle_alpha   90.00
_cell.angle_beta   90.00
_cell.angle_gamma   90.00
#
_symmetry.space_group_name_H-M   'P 1'
#
loop_
_entity.id
_entity.type
_entity.pdbx_description
1 polymer ?
#
loop_
_entity_poly.entity_id
_entity_poly.type
_entity_poly.pdbx_seq_one_letter_code
_entity_poly.pdbx_strand_id
1 'polypeptide(L)'
;MQYLRLFFIGVLLYLAAVLPFILYRGGIFFYYGDYNVQQVPFYILAHRAVRSGNFFWNFHLDLGSSMGGSFAFYLWGSPFFWFSCLFPEKWIPYMMPFFMSLKYGTALCTSFAWLRTQTRTSRGALLGAFLYAFSGFQACNIVFQHFHEATAFFPLYLLALDHAHSAISHAGDKSAGKNPLSVKKGILGFVLMTSAMSVINYFFFFGQVLFLSVYYLIRYASNQKVRQTLKEILQLLLAGVLGLCLSAFFLVQVLDVISGNTRLDDFLLGYDMVAYSEPATPLAILKSFFMLPDLVGRGSLFTSEQIRNSSLSLFLPCFAVSGAIAYLRAHKKSWQRTLLLTCLVIAFVPILNAAFALFNSEYYARWFYMPILLLSLVTVRELEDADCGNLLFGARMVILADILFLLCAFLPTRPSEEAEGGISFLQIMEYPELFVTEAVVTAVMLPLLLVIVNGIEFTGKRPSSRERACCGLVTRTALALVILCCFLTQAGVLLNGNTIIAGSGGEKWRTQLLENRPEIPGYGNASFERIEADGTSTNYEMVWGYPTIHCFESTVSSGIFAFYQGIGPGRTVDSKLNFSHIGARAILSSHYYLENKLIRATKNYTKEGGLPGYQKVGESDGYNIYENRYFIPVGFTFDRFMTEDTYALLLDRDKTAADRTLVRDLILDDEAAAKYGSLFSGQDTDIDEECLSSDSYYSECRKRASTACTSFTTSKSGFTAEATLDRENLVFFSFPFEKGWSARVDGKKAEIVKADFGLMAVCVPEGTHTITFTYLPYGLHAGILVSLAALVILLAYFLLPSPLLFRSTVLR
;
A
#
# COMPACT_ATOMS: atom_id res chain seq x y z
N MET A 1 21.87 -22.82 12.18
CA MET A 1 22.96 -21.82 12.16
C MET A 1 23.12 -21.08 10.84
N GLN A 2 23.04 -21.72 9.65
CA GLN A 2 23.26 -21.05 8.35
C GLN A 2 22.21 -19.95 8.08
N TYR A 3 20.92 -20.23 8.23
CA TYR A 3 19.85 -19.23 8.02
C TYR A 3 19.96 -18.03 8.98
N LEU A 4 20.30 -18.28 10.24
CA LEU A 4 20.47 -17.19 11.21
C LEU A 4 21.65 -16.27 10.82
N ARG A 5 22.76 -16.84 10.33
CA ARG A 5 23.88 -16.02 9.81
C ARG A 5 23.46 -15.20 8.58
N LEU A 6 22.71 -15.79 7.65
CA LEU A 6 22.20 -15.10 6.48
C LEU A 6 21.25 -13.97 6.86
N PHE A 7 20.36 -14.22 7.80
CA PHE A 7 19.46 -13.19 8.33
C PHE A 7 20.24 -11.98 8.83
N PHE A 8 21.20 -12.19 9.70
CA PHE A 8 22.02 -11.08 10.23
C PHE A 8 22.88 -10.39 9.17
N ILE A 9 23.39 -11.12 8.17
CA ILE A 9 24.11 -10.51 7.05
C ILE A 9 23.17 -9.57 6.26
N GLY A 10 21.94 -10.01 5.96
CA GLY A 10 20.94 -9.17 5.28
C GLY A 10 20.59 -7.93 6.10
N VAL A 11 20.35 -8.09 7.40
CA VAL A 11 20.10 -6.98 8.34
C VAL A 11 21.26 -5.98 8.33
N LEU A 12 22.49 -6.47 8.53
CA LEU A 12 23.68 -5.60 8.62
C LEU A 12 23.98 -4.89 7.30
N LEU A 13 23.78 -5.54 6.16
CA LEU A 13 24.03 -4.94 4.84
C LEU A 13 23.08 -3.76 4.57
N TYR A 14 21.78 -3.93 4.89
CA TYR A 14 20.83 -2.83 4.77
C TYR A 14 21.13 -1.70 5.76
N LEU A 15 21.39 -2.03 7.02
CA LEU A 15 21.75 -1.02 8.02
C LEU A 15 23.02 -0.26 7.65
N ALA A 16 24.03 -0.93 7.08
CA ALA A 16 25.24 -0.27 6.58
C ALA A 16 24.94 0.73 5.45
N ALA A 17 23.97 0.43 4.56
CA ALA A 17 23.59 1.33 3.49
C ALA A 17 22.81 2.55 3.99
N VAL A 18 21.95 2.38 5.00
CA VAL A 18 21.09 3.47 5.51
C VAL A 18 21.76 4.30 6.61
N LEU A 19 22.73 3.76 7.33
CA LEU A 19 23.38 4.41 8.47
C LEU A 19 23.99 5.80 8.15
N PRO A 20 24.69 6.02 7.01
CA PRO A 20 25.20 7.34 6.69
C PRO A 20 24.11 8.41 6.63
N PHE A 21 22.93 8.06 6.11
CA PHE A 21 21.79 8.99 6.00
C PHE A 21 21.15 9.27 7.37
N ILE A 22 21.09 8.27 8.25
CA ILE A 22 20.62 8.44 9.65
C ILE A 22 21.55 9.40 10.39
N LEU A 23 22.87 9.19 10.28
CA LEU A 23 23.86 10.04 10.94
C LEU A 23 23.84 11.48 10.40
N TYR A 24 23.72 11.63 9.08
CA TYR A 24 23.62 12.95 8.44
C TYR A 24 22.37 13.72 8.89
N ARG A 25 21.26 13.04 9.19
CA ARG A 25 19.98 13.62 9.66
C ARG A 25 19.84 13.69 11.17
N GLY A 26 20.92 13.58 11.93
CA GLY A 26 20.89 13.74 13.41
C GLY A 26 20.25 12.58 14.15
N GLY A 27 20.38 11.37 13.63
CA GLY A 27 19.94 10.13 14.32
C GLY A 27 18.55 9.62 13.90
N ILE A 28 17.88 10.26 12.97
CA ILE A 28 16.60 9.80 12.43
C ILE A 28 16.70 9.55 10.92
N PHE A 29 16.04 8.51 10.43
CA PHE A 29 15.89 8.29 9.00
C PHE A 29 14.69 9.10 8.50
N PHE A 30 14.97 10.06 7.65
CA PHE A 30 14.00 10.88 6.97
C PHE A 30 14.12 10.60 5.47
N TYR A 31 12.97 10.37 4.81
CA TYR A 31 12.94 10.01 3.41
C TYR A 31 11.84 10.80 2.68
N TYR A 32 11.66 10.63 1.38
CA TYR A 32 10.61 11.31 0.63
C TYR A 32 9.26 10.57 0.67
N GLY A 33 8.19 11.25 0.25
CA GLY A 33 6.87 10.67 -0.04
C GLY A 33 6.23 9.95 1.14
N ASP A 34 5.58 8.85 0.86
CA ASP A 34 4.75 8.08 1.79
C ASP A 34 5.48 7.56 3.02
N TYR A 35 6.81 7.49 2.98
CA TYR A 35 7.58 7.12 4.16
C TYR A 35 7.28 8.07 5.33
N ASN A 36 7.36 9.38 5.09
CA ASN A 36 7.20 10.38 6.14
C ASN A 36 5.72 10.66 6.48
N VAL A 37 4.86 10.66 5.44
CA VAL A 37 3.47 11.11 5.60
C VAL A 37 2.50 9.96 5.90
N GLN A 38 2.90 8.70 5.67
CA GLN A 38 2.08 7.52 5.97
C GLN A 38 2.78 6.56 6.92
N GLN A 39 3.97 6.03 6.54
CA GLN A 39 4.54 4.90 7.27
C GLN A 39 4.82 5.24 8.73
N VAL A 40 5.40 6.41 9.02
CA VAL A 40 5.68 6.85 10.40
C VAL A 40 4.40 7.18 11.18
N PRO A 41 3.47 8.03 10.68
CA PRO A 41 2.21 8.31 11.35
C PRO A 41 1.36 7.07 11.61
N PHE A 42 1.25 6.16 10.64
CA PHE A 42 0.45 4.93 10.77
C PHE A 42 1.00 4.00 11.85
N TYR A 43 2.32 3.82 11.92
CA TYR A 43 2.93 3.03 12.99
C TYR A 43 2.63 3.64 14.37
N ILE A 44 2.70 4.96 14.52
CA ILE A 44 2.43 5.65 15.79
C ILE A 44 0.95 5.47 16.19
N LEU A 45 0.02 5.75 15.26
CA LEU A 45 -1.41 5.62 15.52
C LEU A 45 -1.80 4.17 15.84
N ALA A 46 -1.29 3.20 15.08
CA ALA A 46 -1.54 1.79 15.33
C ALA A 46 -0.95 1.30 16.66
N HIS A 47 0.24 1.77 17.06
CA HIS A 47 0.81 1.51 18.38
C HIS A 47 -0.10 2.01 19.51
N ARG A 48 -0.65 3.22 19.39
CA ARG A 48 -1.62 3.76 20.35
C ARG A 48 -2.88 2.91 20.41
N ALA A 49 -3.40 2.50 19.24
CA ALA A 49 -4.57 1.63 19.16
C ALA A 49 -4.34 0.30 19.87
N VAL A 50 -3.19 -0.36 19.65
CA VAL A 50 -2.83 -1.62 20.31
C VAL A 50 -2.71 -1.43 21.82
N ARG A 51 -2.03 -0.38 22.29
CA ARG A 51 -1.82 -0.12 23.73
C ARG A 51 -3.09 0.28 24.48
N SER A 52 -3.99 1.01 23.82
CA SER A 52 -5.28 1.38 24.39
C SER A 52 -6.33 0.28 24.28
N GLY A 53 -6.07 -0.77 23.49
CA GLY A 53 -7.05 -1.82 23.16
C GLY A 53 -8.15 -1.34 22.21
N ASN A 54 -7.89 -0.29 21.45
CA ASN A 54 -8.82 0.25 20.46
C ASN A 54 -8.56 -0.37 19.07
N PHE A 55 -9.04 -1.59 18.85
CA PHE A 55 -8.78 -2.35 17.63
C PHE A 55 -9.84 -2.17 16.53
N PHE A 56 -10.99 -1.59 16.82
CA PHE A 56 -12.11 -1.61 15.89
C PHE A 56 -12.35 -0.26 15.22
N TRP A 57 -12.57 0.80 16.00
CA TRP A 57 -12.87 2.12 15.47
C TRP A 57 -11.91 3.17 16.02
N ASN A 58 -11.41 4.07 15.17
CA ASN A 58 -10.50 5.13 15.59
C ASN A 58 -10.97 6.50 15.10
N PHE A 59 -11.23 7.40 16.02
CA PHE A 59 -11.67 8.77 15.74
C PHE A 59 -10.57 9.72 15.26
N HIS A 60 -9.29 9.29 15.34
CA HIS A 60 -8.13 10.07 14.86
C HIS A 60 -7.68 9.63 13.46
N LEU A 61 -8.43 8.74 12.82
CA LEU A 61 -8.18 8.24 11.49
C LEU A 61 -9.24 8.80 10.54
N ASP A 62 -8.88 9.83 9.75
CA ASP A 62 -9.81 10.55 8.88
C ASP A 62 -11.04 11.07 9.67
N LEU A 63 -12.23 11.04 9.11
CA LEU A 63 -13.50 11.39 9.80
C LEU A 63 -13.88 10.40 10.93
N GLY A 64 -13.05 9.43 11.19
CA GLY A 64 -13.27 8.22 11.95
C GLY A 64 -13.36 7.03 11.01
N SER A 65 -12.60 5.95 11.26
CA SER A 65 -12.59 4.78 10.38
C SER A 65 -12.30 3.49 11.13
N SER A 66 -12.69 2.36 10.49
CA SER A 66 -12.39 1.03 10.97
C SER A 66 -10.88 0.76 10.92
N MET A 67 -10.26 0.50 12.06
CA MET A 67 -8.83 0.14 12.14
C MET A 67 -8.53 -1.16 11.41
N GLY A 68 -9.41 -2.16 11.53
CA GLY A 68 -9.25 -3.47 10.92
C GLY A 68 -9.22 -3.40 9.40
N GLY A 69 -10.16 -2.66 8.81
CA GLY A 69 -10.24 -2.45 7.37
C GLY A 69 -9.13 -1.53 6.84
N SER A 70 -8.97 -0.36 7.44
CA SER A 70 -8.03 0.66 6.97
C SER A 70 -6.57 0.22 7.05
N PHE A 71 -6.15 -0.40 8.15
CA PHE A 71 -4.75 -0.80 8.32
C PHE A 71 -4.43 -2.25 7.90
N ALA A 72 -5.41 -3.00 7.37
CA ALA A 72 -5.16 -4.33 6.84
C ALA A 72 -4.14 -4.34 5.70
N PHE A 73 -4.18 -3.32 4.84
CA PHE A 73 -3.23 -3.15 3.74
C PHE A 73 -1.82 -2.78 4.22
N TYR A 74 -1.71 -2.01 5.30
CA TYR A 74 -0.46 -1.38 5.74
C TYR A 74 0.27 -2.14 6.85
N LEU A 75 -0.45 -2.54 7.93
CA LEU A 75 0.20 -2.92 9.18
C LEU A 75 -0.36 -4.16 9.86
N TRP A 76 -1.69 -4.34 9.92
CA TRP A 76 -2.31 -5.35 10.77
C TRP A 76 -1.89 -6.78 10.48
N GLY A 77 -1.58 -7.11 9.21
CA GLY A 77 -1.06 -8.40 8.80
C GLY A 77 0.44 -8.57 9.00
N SER A 78 1.16 -7.52 9.37
CA SER A 78 2.63 -7.51 9.43
C SER A 78 3.19 -8.13 10.70
N PRO A 79 3.99 -9.21 10.61
CA PRO A 79 4.68 -9.73 11.79
C PRO A 79 5.73 -8.74 12.34
N PHE A 80 6.27 -7.86 11.50
CA PHE A 80 7.25 -6.85 11.89
C PHE A 80 6.59 -5.69 12.63
N PHE A 81 5.36 -5.31 12.28
CA PHE A 81 4.56 -4.36 13.04
C PHE A 81 4.27 -4.91 14.44
N TRP A 82 3.78 -6.15 14.55
CA TRP A 82 3.51 -6.76 15.85
C TRP A 82 4.77 -6.90 16.71
N PHE A 83 5.91 -7.20 16.09
CA PHE A 83 7.20 -7.17 16.78
C PHE A 83 7.56 -5.76 17.26
N SER A 84 7.24 -4.71 16.48
CA SER A 84 7.49 -3.32 16.89
C SER A 84 6.70 -2.91 18.13
N CYS A 85 5.53 -3.50 18.39
CA CYS A 85 4.72 -3.24 19.57
C CYS A 85 5.39 -3.62 20.91
N LEU A 86 6.48 -4.37 20.87
CA LEU A 86 7.32 -4.65 22.06
C LEU A 86 8.13 -3.42 22.52
N PHE A 87 8.28 -2.42 21.67
CA PHE A 87 9.08 -1.21 21.96
C PHE A 87 8.18 -0.03 22.35
N PRO A 88 8.70 0.96 23.09
CA PRO A 88 7.98 2.19 23.39
C PRO A 88 7.62 2.97 22.12
N GLU A 89 6.43 3.54 22.05
CA GLU A 89 5.95 4.32 20.90
C GLU A 89 6.94 5.41 20.47
N LYS A 90 7.51 6.16 21.41
CA LYS A 90 8.47 7.24 21.14
C LYS A 90 9.75 6.78 20.43
N TRP A 91 10.07 5.48 20.41
CA TRP A 91 11.22 4.93 19.71
C TRP A 91 10.90 4.55 18.27
N ILE A 92 9.63 4.37 17.95
CA ILE A 92 9.21 3.82 16.65
C ILE A 92 9.73 4.64 15.46
N PRO A 93 9.64 5.98 15.42
CA PRO A 93 10.16 6.76 14.29
C PRO A 93 11.66 6.52 14.04
N TYR A 94 12.43 6.32 15.09
CA TYR A 94 13.88 6.08 15.02
C TYR A 94 14.21 4.62 14.65
N MET A 95 13.31 3.68 14.96
CA MET A 95 13.50 2.25 14.72
C MET A 95 12.96 1.78 13.36
N MET A 96 12.28 2.62 12.59
CA MET A 96 11.73 2.25 11.28
C MET A 96 12.77 1.62 10.34
N PRO A 97 14.02 2.13 10.20
CA PRO A 97 15.05 1.47 9.42
C PRO A 97 15.46 0.09 9.96
N PHE A 98 15.41 -0.09 11.27
CA PHE A 98 15.67 -1.39 11.88
C PHE A 98 14.58 -2.41 11.49
N PHE A 99 13.30 -2.06 11.59
CA PHE A 99 12.22 -2.96 11.15
C PHE A 99 12.31 -3.27 9.65
N MET A 100 12.70 -2.30 8.83
CA MET A 100 12.99 -2.53 7.41
C MET A 100 14.13 -3.53 7.24
N SER A 101 15.21 -3.41 8.00
CA SER A 101 16.36 -4.32 7.90
C SER A 101 15.99 -5.79 8.19
N LEU A 102 15.04 -6.03 9.12
CA LEU A 102 14.52 -7.37 9.40
C LEU A 102 13.81 -7.98 8.17
N LYS A 103 13.12 -7.16 7.38
CA LYS A 103 12.47 -7.59 6.13
C LYS A 103 13.50 -8.02 5.09
N TYR A 104 14.59 -7.26 4.93
CA TYR A 104 15.72 -7.64 4.06
C TYR A 104 16.40 -8.93 4.50
N GLY A 105 16.65 -9.09 5.81
CA GLY A 105 17.17 -10.33 6.38
C GLY A 105 16.25 -11.52 6.11
N THR A 106 14.94 -11.32 6.25
CA THR A 106 13.94 -12.35 5.95
C THR A 106 13.91 -12.68 4.45
N ALA A 107 13.89 -11.68 3.56
CA ALA A 107 13.94 -11.89 2.12
C ALA A 107 15.17 -12.69 1.67
N LEU A 108 16.34 -12.41 2.27
CA LEU A 108 17.57 -13.16 2.00
C LEU A 108 17.45 -14.63 2.41
N CYS A 109 16.85 -14.91 3.58
CA CYS A 109 16.68 -16.28 4.07
C CYS A 109 15.66 -17.07 3.26
N THR A 110 14.52 -16.48 2.94
CA THR A 110 13.41 -17.14 2.25
C THR A 110 13.74 -17.42 0.79
N SER A 111 14.36 -16.45 0.10
CA SER A 111 14.83 -16.62 -1.27
C SER A 111 15.96 -17.66 -1.34
N PHE A 112 16.91 -17.67 -0.38
CA PHE A 112 17.90 -18.72 -0.28
C PHE A 112 17.27 -20.11 -0.10
N ALA A 113 16.23 -20.23 0.74
CA ALA A 113 15.54 -21.50 0.96
C ALA A 113 14.94 -22.06 -0.32
N TRP A 114 14.24 -21.24 -1.11
CA TRP A 114 13.67 -21.66 -2.38
C TRP A 114 14.76 -21.91 -3.44
N LEU A 115 15.70 -20.98 -3.63
CA LEU A 115 16.77 -21.09 -4.62
C LEU A 115 17.65 -22.32 -4.37
N ARG A 116 17.87 -22.70 -3.10
CA ARG A 116 18.63 -23.91 -2.73
C ARG A 116 18.01 -25.19 -3.30
N THR A 117 16.71 -25.21 -3.54
CA THR A 117 16.01 -26.34 -4.20
C THR A 117 16.12 -26.30 -5.72
N GLN A 118 16.49 -25.15 -6.30
CA GLN A 118 16.49 -24.90 -7.75
C GLN A 118 17.92 -24.86 -8.35
N THR A 119 18.94 -24.59 -7.55
CA THR A 119 20.34 -24.45 -7.98
C THR A 119 21.15 -25.69 -7.70
N ARG A 120 22.27 -25.86 -8.42
CA ARG A 120 23.18 -27.00 -8.22
C ARG A 120 24.04 -26.85 -6.95
N THR A 121 24.38 -25.61 -6.62
CA THR A 121 25.32 -25.30 -5.53
C THR A 121 24.69 -24.37 -4.48
N SER A 122 25.10 -24.54 -3.22
CA SER A 122 24.69 -23.60 -2.15
C SER A 122 25.23 -22.18 -2.37
N ARG A 123 26.35 -22.01 -3.08
CA ARG A 123 26.94 -20.71 -3.40
C ARG A 123 26.11 -20.01 -4.46
N GLY A 124 25.64 -20.73 -5.47
CA GLY A 124 24.69 -20.21 -6.46
C GLY A 124 23.41 -19.75 -5.80
N ALA A 125 22.81 -20.59 -4.94
CA ALA A 125 21.63 -20.19 -4.19
C ALA A 125 21.85 -18.92 -3.36
N LEU A 126 23.04 -18.80 -2.72
CA LEU A 126 23.39 -17.62 -1.92
C LEU A 126 23.49 -16.36 -2.78
N LEU A 127 24.18 -16.45 -3.93
CA LEU A 127 24.31 -15.35 -4.86
C LEU A 127 22.94 -14.88 -5.36
N GLY A 128 22.09 -15.81 -5.81
CA GLY A 128 20.72 -15.47 -6.25
C GLY A 128 19.87 -14.88 -5.14
N ALA A 129 20.07 -15.30 -3.90
CA ALA A 129 19.35 -14.74 -2.76
C ALA A 129 19.75 -13.28 -2.50
N PHE A 130 21.04 -12.91 -2.64
CA PHE A 130 21.45 -11.50 -2.58
C PHE A 130 20.86 -10.69 -3.72
N LEU A 131 20.86 -11.20 -4.95
CA LEU A 131 20.27 -10.52 -6.11
C LEU A 131 18.78 -10.23 -5.92
N TYR A 132 18.04 -11.17 -5.34
CA TYR A 132 16.63 -10.99 -5.03
C TYR A 132 16.40 -10.00 -3.88
N ALA A 133 17.00 -10.25 -2.72
CA ALA A 133 16.77 -9.49 -1.50
C ALA A 133 17.23 -8.04 -1.60
N PHE A 134 18.22 -7.74 -2.45
CA PHE A 134 18.76 -6.40 -2.67
C PHE A 134 18.55 -5.90 -4.11
N SER A 135 17.53 -6.43 -4.81
CA SER A 135 17.15 -6.00 -6.15
C SER A 135 16.73 -4.53 -6.21
N GLY A 136 16.68 -3.99 -7.41
CA GLY A 136 16.17 -2.65 -7.64
C GLY A 136 14.74 -2.45 -7.16
N PHE A 137 13.88 -3.48 -7.28
CA PHE A 137 12.51 -3.44 -6.75
C PHE A 137 12.48 -3.23 -5.23
N GLN A 138 13.36 -3.92 -4.49
CA GLN A 138 13.45 -3.72 -3.05
C GLN A 138 13.96 -2.32 -2.71
N ALA A 139 14.92 -1.81 -3.47
CA ALA A 139 15.50 -0.50 -3.24
C ALA A 139 14.51 0.65 -3.52
N CYS A 140 13.79 0.64 -4.65
CA CYS A 140 12.86 1.72 -4.99
C CYS A 140 11.63 1.75 -4.07
N ASN A 141 11.23 0.61 -3.50
CA ASN A 141 10.07 0.51 -2.62
C ASN A 141 10.37 0.79 -1.13
N ILE A 142 11.53 1.33 -0.76
CA ILE A 142 11.82 1.75 0.62
C ILE A 142 10.75 2.74 1.15
N VAL A 143 10.18 3.53 0.27
CA VAL A 143 9.08 4.46 0.56
C VAL A 143 7.80 3.74 1.01
N PHE A 144 7.59 2.50 0.59
CA PHE A 144 6.44 1.63 0.93
C PHE A 144 6.87 0.44 1.78
N GLN A 145 7.10 0.63 3.06
CA GLN A 145 7.63 -0.43 3.93
C GLN A 145 6.79 -1.72 3.94
N HIS A 146 5.48 -1.61 3.82
CA HIS A 146 4.55 -2.74 3.80
C HIS A 146 4.66 -3.62 2.53
N PHE A 147 5.28 -3.15 1.44
CA PHE A 147 5.52 -3.96 0.25
C PHE A 147 6.61 -5.03 0.50
N HIS A 148 7.58 -4.70 1.35
CA HIS A 148 8.69 -5.61 1.64
C HIS A 148 8.27 -6.88 2.38
N GLU A 149 7.14 -6.88 3.04
CA GLU A 149 6.60 -8.07 3.72
C GLU A 149 6.13 -9.10 2.70
N ALA A 150 5.36 -8.67 1.71
CA ALA A 150 4.91 -9.54 0.62
C ALA A 150 6.12 -10.15 -0.12
N THR A 151 7.13 -9.32 -0.44
CA THR A 151 8.33 -9.77 -1.14
C THR A 151 9.20 -10.68 -0.28
N ALA A 152 9.29 -10.42 1.03
CA ALA A 152 10.09 -11.23 1.95
C ALA A 152 9.55 -12.65 2.12
N PHE A 153 8.24 -12.84 2.10
CA PHE A 153 7.64 -14.16 2.31
C PHE A 153 7.26 -14.91 1.02
N PHE A 154 7.18 -14.23 -0.13
CA PHE A 154 6.81 -14.86 -1.40
C PHE A 154 7.65 -16.09 -1.78
N PRO A 155 9.00 -16.12 -1.60
CA PRO A 155 9.78 -17.32 -1.92
C PRO A 155 9.36 -18.54 -1.10
N LEU A 156 8.90 -18.36 0.16
CA LEU A 156 8.35 -19.46 0.96
C LEU A 156 7.00 -19.93 0.43
N TYR A 157 6.17 -19.02 -0.08
CA TYR A 157 4.89 -19.41 -0.68
C TYR A 157 5.11 -20.26 -1.94
N LEU A 158 6.08 -19.89 -2.77
CA LEU A 158 6.47 -20.67 -3.94
C LEU A 158 7.06 -22.03 -3.53
N LEU A 159 7.90 -22.06 -2.49
CA LEU A 159 8.45 -23.32 -1.93
C LEU A 159 7.35 -24.22 -1.35
N ALA A 160 6.35 -23.65 -0.71
CA ALA A 160 5.20 -24.39 -0.18
C ALA A 160 4.37 -25.03 -1.30
N LEU A 161 4.16 -24.30 -2.43
CA LEU A 161 3.52 -24.87 -3.63
C LEU A 161 4.35 -26.03 -4.21
N ASP A 162 5.68 -25.87 -4.35
CA ASP A 162 6.57 -26.93 -4.84
C ASP A 162 6.50 -28.20 -3.95
N HIS A 163 6.45 -28.01 -2.65
CA HIS A 163 6.31 -29.12 -1.68
C HIS A 163 4.93 -29.76 -1.75
N ALA A 164 3.85 -28.98 -1.87
CA ALA A 164 2.48 -29.49 -2.00
C ALA A 164 2.32 -30.30 -3.30
N HIS A 165 2.80 -29.76 -4.44
CA HIS A 165 2.83 -30.51 -5.71
C HIS A 165 3.59 -31.83 -5.56
N SER A 166 4.82 -31.82 -5.02
CA SER A 166 5.60 -33.04 -4.81
C SER A 166 4.90 -34.04 -3.88
N ALA A 167 4.16 -33.56 -2.89
CA ALA A 167 3.40 -34.38 -1.97
C ALA A 167 2.21 -35.05 -2.67
N ILE A 168 1.47 -34.30 -3.47
CA ILE A 168 0.28 -34.78 -4.21
C ILE A 168 0.68 -35.75 -5.33
N SER A 169 1.67 -35.41 -6.16
CA SER A 169 2.09 -36.21 -7.31
C SER A 169 2.60 -37.59 -6.90
N HIS A 170 3.27 -37.69 -5.75
CA HIS A 170 3.84 -38.96 -5.27
C HIS A 170 2.91 -39.70 -4.30
N ALA A 171 1.73 -39.17 -3.96
CA ALA A 171 0.81 -39.83 -3.04
C ALA A 171 0.27 -41.18 -3.55
N GLY A 172 0.29 -41.42 -4.86
CA GLY A 172 -0.14 -42.68 -5.48
C GLY A 172 0.96 -43.71 -5.76
N ASP A 173 2.22 -43.32 -5.61
CA ASP A 173 3.35 -44.19 -5.92
C ASP A 173 3.81 -44.98 -4.68
N LYS A 174 3.34 -46.23 -4.63
CA LYS A 174 3.70 -47.19 -3.55
C LYS A 174 5.19 -47.52 -3.54
N SER A 175 5.91 -47.33 -4.64
CA SER A 175 7.34 -47.62 -4.79
C SER A 175 8.23 -46.55 -4.19
N ALA A 176 7.72 -45.34 -4.01
CA ALA A 176 8.49 -44.18 -3.51
C ALA A 176 8.71 -44.19 -1.98
N GLY A 177 8.13 -45.12 -1.21
CA GLY A 177 8.36 -45.29 0.22
C GLY A 177 8.08 -44.05 1.09
N LYS A 178 7.41 -43.00 0.56
CA LYS A 178 7.12 -41.78 1.32
C LYS A 178 6.08 -41.99 2.41
N ASN A 179 6.43 -41.60 3.63
CA ASN A 179 5.57 -41.65 4.79
C ASN A 179 4.32 -40.75 4.53
N PRO A 180 3.08 -41.22 4.77
CA PRO A 180 1.85 -40.44 4.67
C PRO A 180 1.93 -39.09 5.41
N LEU A 181 2.68 -39.02 6.48
CA LEU A 181 2.96 -37.80 7.22
C LEU A 181 3.71 -36.74 6.39
N SER A 182 4.60 -37.15 5.49
CA SER A 182 5.29 -36.22 4.58
C SER A 182 4.36 -35.55 3.59
N VAL A 183 3.36 -36.29 3.09
CA VAL A 183 2.32 -35.76 2.20
C VAL A 183 1.47 -34.71 2.93
N LYS A 184 1.02 -35.04 4.14
CA LYS A 184 0.24 -34.13 4.98
C LYS A 184 1.01 -32.84 5.29
N LYS A 185 2.29 -32.92 5.59
CA LYS A 185 3.16 -31.75 5.86
C LYS A 185 3.29 -30.82 4.64
N GLY A 186 3.40 -31.37 3.43
CA GLY A 186 3.48 -30.56 2.21
C GLY A 186 2.20 -29.75 1.98
N ILE A 187 1.03 -30.38 2.11
CA ILE A 187 -0.27 -29.72 1.97
C ILE A 187 -0.49 -28.68 3.11
N LEU A 188 -0.16 -29.06 4.36
CA LEU A 188 -0.25 -28.15 5.50
C LEU A 188 0.58 -26.89 5.29
N GLY A 189 1.82 -27.03 4.80
CA GLY A 189 2.68 -25.87 4.49
C GLY A 189 2.04 -24.91 3.49
N PHE A 190 1.39 -25.42 2.45
CA PHE A 190 0.72 -24.61 1.46
C PHE A 190 -0.55 -23.92 2.03
N VAL A 191 -1.37 -24.64 2.81
CA VAL A 191 -2.54 -24.07 3.52
C VAL A 191 -2.12 -22.91 4.44
N LEU A 192 -1.10 -23.13 5.27
CA LEU A 192 -0.62 -22.12 6.22
C LEU A 192 0.01 -20.91 5.50
N MET A 193 0.77 -21.14 4.42
CA MET A 193 1.34 -20.03 3.64
C MET A 193 0.28 -19.24 2.88
N THR A 194 -0.76 -19.91 2.36
CA THR A 194 -1.92 -19.21 1.75
C THR A 194 -2.60 -18.31 2.78
N SER A 195 -2.88 -18.83 3.96
CA SER A 195 -3.46 -18.03 5.06
C SER A 195 -2.54 -16.87 5.46
N ALA A 196 -1.25 -17.14 5.66
CA ALA A 196 -0.29 -16.10 6.04
C ALA A 196 -0.18 -14.98 4.99
N MET A 197 -0.06 -15.34 3.70
CA MET A 197 0.10 -14.34 2.64
C MET A 197 -1.16 -13.50 2.44
N SER A 198 -2.36 -14.09 2.61
CA SER A 198 -3.63 -13.34 2.54
C SER A 198 -3.80 -12.34 3.68
N VAL A 199 -3.26 -12.63 4.87
CA VAL A 199 -3.24 -11.72 6.03
C VAL A 199 -2.13 -10.68 5.94
N ILE A 200 -0.92 -11.08 5.53
CA ILE A 200 0.24 -10.16 5.42
C ILE A 200 -0.08 -9.00 4.49
N ASN A 201 -0.62 -9.30 3.29
CA ASN A 201 -1.10 -8.26 2.39
C ASN A 201 -2.03 -8.85 1.33
N TYR A 202 -3.32 -8.63 1.48
CA TYR A 202 -4.35 -9.18 0.60
C TYR A 202 -4.23 -8.70 -0.86
N PHE A 203 -3.76 -7.48 -1.10
CA PHE A 203 -3.58 -6.93 -2.44
C PHE A 203 -2.48 -7.68 -3.21
N PHE A 204 -1.32 -7.87 -2.60
CA PHE A 204 -0.24 -8.65 -3.19
C PHE A 204 -0.59 -10.13 -3.31
N PHE A 205 -1.36 -10.65 -2.36
CA PHE A 205 -1.80 -12.05 -2.36
C PHE A 205 -2.57 -12.42 -3.62
N PHE A 206 -3.44 -11.54 -4.11
CA PHE A 206 -4.18 -11.77 -5.35
C PHE A 206 -3.24 -11.99 -6.54
N GLY A 207 -2.28 -11.08 -6.75
CA GLY A 207 -1.26 -11.23 -7.80
C GLY A 207 -0.38 -12.46 -7.60
N GLN A 208 -0.07 -12.85 -6.35
CA GLN A 208 0.69 -14.06 -6.05
C GLN A 208 -0.07 -15.33 -6.46
N VAL A 209 -1.37 -15.42 -6.19
CA VAL A 209 -2.21 -16.55 -6.61
C VAL A 209 -2.21 -16.67 -8.14
N LEU A 210 -2.32 -15.56 -8.86
CA LEU A 210 -2.24 -15.54 -10.32
C LEU A 210 -0.86 -16.04 -10.80
N PHE A 211 0.22 -15.51 -10.23
CA PHE A 211 1.57 -15.96 -10.58
C PHE A 211 1.81 -17.45 -10.28
N LEU A 212 1.39 -17.93 -9.11
CA LEU A 212 1.51 -19.33 -8.73
C LEU A 212 0.74 -20.24 -9.72
N SER A 213 -0.41 -19.77 -10.20
CA SER A 213 -1.20 -20.49 -11.21
C SER A 213 -0.44 -20.60 -12.54
N VAL A 214 0.10 -19.50 -13.05
CA VAL A 214 0.92 -19.46 -14.27
C VAL A 214 2.18 -20.32 -14.10
N TYR A 215 2.86 -20.20 -12.97
CA TYR A 215 4.03 -20.98 -12.62
C TYR A 215 3.73 -22.50 -12.60
N TYR A 216 2.63 -22.91 -11.95
CA TYR A 216 2.20 -24.30 -11.88
C TYR A 216 1.91 -24.86 -13.30
N LEU A 217 1.16 -24.11 -14.11
CA LEU A 217 0.81 -24.53 -15.47
C LEU A 217 2.05 -24.72 -16.35
N ILE A 218 2.99 -23.79 -16.32
CA ILE A 218 4.19 -23.85 -17.15
C ILE A 218 5.18 -24.90 -16.66
N ARG A 219 5.38 -25.00 -15.37
CA ARG A 219 6.42 -25.86 -14.81
C ARG A 219 5.99 -27.33 -14.68
N TYR A 220 4.76 -27.56 -14.25
CA TYR A 220 4.29 -28.89 -13.86
C TYR A 220 3.24 -29.45 -14.80
N ALA A 221 2.21 -28.68 -15.13
CA ALA A 221 1.08 -29.16 -15.93
C ALA A 221 1.47 -29.52 -17.35
N SER A 222 2.42 -28.79 -17.95
CA SER A 222 2.89 -29.02 -19.34
C SER A 222 3.46 -30.42 -19.59
N ASN A 223 3.88 -31.13 -18.56
CA ASN A 223 4.50 -32.45 -18.63
C ASN A 223 3.61 -33.58 -18.10
N GLN A 224 2.34 -33.29 -17.77
CA GLN A 224 1.41 -34.23 -17.16
C GLN A 224 0.20 -34.52 -18.07
N LYS A 225 -0.50 -35.62 -17.80
CA LYS A 225 -1.78 -35.90 -18.42
C LYS A 225 -2.87 -34.96 -17.90
N VAL A 226 -3.74 -34.43 -18.76
CA VAL A 226 -4.79 -33.47 -18.40
C VAL A 226 -5.62 -33.93 -17.19
N ARG A 227 -6.03 -35.18 -17.12
CA ARG A 227 -6.81 -35.74 -15.99
C ARG A 227 -6.04 -35.64 -14.67
N GLN A 228 -4.73 -35.88 -14.67
CA GLN A 228 -3.89 -35.77 -13.49
C GLN A 228 -3.73 -34.31 -13.08
N THR A 229 -3.45 -33.43 -14.04
CA THR A 229 -3.36 -31.97 -13.81
C THR A 229 -4.62 -31.41 -13.18
N LEU A 230 -5.80 -31.73 -13.73
CA LEU A 230 -7.09 -31.26 -13.17
C LEU A 230 -7.31 -31.74 -11.74
N LYS A 231 -6.94 -32.99 -11.44
CA LYS A 231 -7.04 -33.54 -10.08
C LYS A 231 -6.11 -32.82 -9.09
N GLU A 232 -4.88 -32.54 -9.51
CA GLU A 232 -3.92 -31.80 -8.67
C GLU A 232 -4.35 -30.35 -8.45
N ILE A 233 -4.83 -29.67 -9.52
CA ILE A 233 -5.38 -28.31 -9.41
C ILE A 233 -6.54 -28.29 -8.41
N LEU A 234 -7.48 -29.24 -8.48
CA LEU A 234 -8.59 -29.30 -7.53
C LEU A 234 -8.09 -29.46 -6.10
N GLN A 235 -7.07 -30.29 -5.86
CA GLN A 235 -6.50 -30.49 -4.52
C GLN A 235 -5.79 -29.23 -4.01
N LEU A 236 -5.04 -28.55 -4.85
CA LEU A 236 -4.39 -27.29 -4.52
C LEU A 236 -5.42 -26.17 -4.27
N LEU A 237 -6.48 -26.13 -5.08
CA LEU A 237 -7.58 -25.19 -4.89
C LEU A 237 -8.28 -25.39 -3.54
N LEU A 238 -8.63 -26.65 -3.19
CA LEU A 238 -9.23 -26.98 -1.90
C LEU A 238 -8.30 -26.61 -0.73
N ALA A 239 -7.00 -26.87 -0.86
CA ALA A 239 -6.01 -26.45 0.13
C ALA A 239 -5.91 -24.93 0.23
N GLY A 240 -5.93 -24.22 -0.90
CA GLY A 240 -5.96 -22.75 -0.97
C GLY A 240 -7.20 -22.15 -0.30
N VAL A 241 -8.39 -22.68 -0.63
CA VAL A 241 -9.66 -22.26 -0.01
C VAL A 241 -9.63 -22.50 1.51
N LEU A 242 -9.12 -23.65 1.97
CA LEU A 242 -8.96 -23.91 3.40
C LEU A 242 -8.03 -22.90 4.07
N GLY A 243 -6.94 -22.50 3.38
CA GLY A 243 -6.02 -21.44 3.84
C GLY A 243 -6.72 -20.09 3.95
N LEU A 244 -7.55 -19.70 2.97
CA LEU A 244 -8.35 -18.48 3.03
C LEU A 244 -9.41 -18.53 4.14
N CYS A 245 -10.05 -19.68 4.33
CA CYS A 245 -11.01 -19.85 5.42
C CYS A 245 -10.36 -19.70 6.80
N LEU A 246 -9.09 -20.10 6.98
CA LEU A 246 -8.35 -19.88 8.23
C LEU A 246 -8.17 -18.40 8.56
N SER A 247 -8.07 -17.54 7.56
CA SER A 247 -7.90 -16.08 7.70
C SER A 247 -9.21 -15.29 7.53
N ALA A 248 -10.35 -15.97 7.48
CA ALA A 248 -11.66 -15.32 7.24
C ALA A 248 -11.98 -14.23 8.28
N PHE A 249 -11.62 -14.43 9.56
CA PHE A 249 -11.81 -13.43 10.62
C PHE A 249 -11.14 -12.08 10.31
N PHE A 250 -10.05 -12.09 9.57
CA PHE A 250 -9.31 -10.91 9.13
C PHE A 250 -9.87 -10.37 7.79
N LEU A 251 -10.06 -11.26 6.81
CA LEU A 251 -10.44 -10.87 5.45
C LEU A 251 -11.84 -10.25 5.36
N VAL A 252 -12.79 -10.63 6.22
CA VAL A 252 -14.15 -10.03 6.21
C VAL A 252 -14.13 -8.54 6.50
N GLN A 253 -13.21 -8.06 7.33
CA GLN A 253 -13.04 -6.64 7.64
C GLN A 253 -12.48 -5.85 6.44
N VAL A 254 -11.66 -6.51 5.63
CA VAL A 254 -11.09 -5.95 4.41
C VAL A 254 -12.15 -5.78 3.33
N LEU A 255 -13.04 -6.75 3.18
CA LEU A 255 -14.08 -6.74 2.14
C LEU A 255 -15.02 -5.54 2.25
N ASP A 256 -15.38 -5.13 3.46
CA ASP A 256 -16.28 -3.99 3.69
C ASP A 256 -15.63 -2.67 3.23
N VAL A 257 -14.37 -2.46 3.56
CA VAL A 257 -13.62 -1.26 3.15
C VAL A 257 -13.32 -1.24 1.64
N ILE A 258 -13.00 -2.41 1.05
CA ILE A 258 -12.73 -2.49 -0.40
C ILE A 258 -14.00 -2.24 -1.21
N SER A 259 -15.16 -2.72 -0.77
CA SER A 259 -16.41 -2.60 -1.54
C SER A 259 -16.86 -1.16 -1.81
N GLY A 260 -16.38 -0.18 -1.03
CA GLY A 260 -16.66 1.24 -1.23
C GLY A 260 -15.53 2.03 -1.88
N ASN A 261 -14.45 1.38 -2.28
CA ASN A 261 -13.29 2.07 -2.86
C ASN A 261 -13.48 2.26 -4.37
N THR A 262 -13.82 3.47 -4.81
CA THR A 262 -14.07 3.83 -6.21
C THR A 262 -12.90 3.56 -7.15
N ARG A 263 -11.67 3.46 -6.64
CA ARG A 263 -10.49 3.10 -7.46
C ARG A 263 -10.55 1.69 -8.04
N LEU A 264 -11.38 0.82 -7.50
CA LEU A 264 -11.57 -0.54 -8.03
C LEU A 264 -12.56 -0.60 -9.20
N ASP A 265 -13.27 0.49 -9.47
CA ASP A 265 -14.26 0.59 -10.56
C ASP A 265 -13.66 1.15 -11.86
N ASP A 266 -12.38 1.55 -11.81
CA ASP A 266 -11.67 2.11 -12.97
C ASP A 266 -10.93 1.00 -13.74
N PHE A 267 -11.52 0.55 -14.84
CA PHE A 267 -11.02 -0.55 -15.69
C PHE A 267 -10.50 -0.07 -17.03
N LEU A 268 -9.48 -0.75 -17.55
CA LEU A 268 -9.02 -0.56 -18.92
C LEU A 268 -10.09 -0.95 -19.94
N LEU A 269 -10.33 -0.11 -20.94
CA LEU A 269 -11.32 -0.32 -22.00
C LEU A 269 -10.71 -0.08 -23.39
N GLY A 270 -11.28 -0.69 -24.42
CA GLY A 270 -10.88 -0.45 -25.80
C GLY A 270 -9.42 -0.74 -26.09
N TYR A 271 -8.72 0.17 -26.75
CA TYR A 271 -7.31 0.03 -27.12
C TYR A 271 -6.36 0.01 -25.92
N ASP A 272 -6.73 0.65 -24.80
CA ASP A 272 -5.93 0.68 -23.58
C ASP A 272 -5.76 -0.71 -22.93
N MET A 273 -6.59 -1.68 -23.31
CA MET A 273 -6.41 -3.09 -22.94
C MET A 273 -5.17 -3.73 -23.56
N VAL A 274 -4.76 -3.30 -24.76
CA VAL A 274 -3.71 -3.98 -25.55
C VAL A 274 -2.46 -3.13 -25.77
N ALA A 275 -2.57 -1.81 -25.68
CA ALA A 275 -1.46 -0.88 -25.86
C ALA A 275 -1.52 0.25 -24.83
N TYR A 276 -0.35 0.67 -24.33
CA TYR A 276 -0.26 1.83 -23.43
C TYR A 276 -0.51 3.11 -24.22
N SER A 277 -1.33 3.98 -23.67
CA SER A 277 -1.66 5.29 -24.25
C SER A 277 -0.45 6.21 -24.34
N GLU A 278 0.48 6.11 -23.37
CA GLU A 278 1.69 6.90 -23.33
C GLU A 278 2.91 6.14 -23.90
N PRO A 279 3.56 6.64 -24.96
CA PRO A 279 4.73 5.98 -25.58
C PRO A 279 5.94 5.84 -24.63
N ALA A 280 6.03 6.66 -23.59
CA ALA A 280 7.09 6.58 -22.57
C ALA A 280 6.99 5.29 -21.73
N THR A 281 5.77 4.77 -21.49
CA THR A 281 5.55 3.60 -20.64
C THR A 281 6.33 2.35 -21.08
N PRO A 282 6.25 1.87 -22.35
CA PRO A 282 7.05 0.73 -22.81
C PRO A 282 8.56 0.96 -22.68
N LEU A 283 9.03 2.18 -22.94
CA LEU A 283 10.46 2.53 -22.83
C LEU A 283 10.93 2.52 -21.38
N ALA A 284 10.11 3.01 -20.44
CA ALA A 284 10.41 2.95 -19.01
C ALA A 284 10.44 1.50 -18.51
N ILE A 285 9.47 0.64 -18.95
CA ILE A 285 9.49 -0.79 -18.65
C ILE A 285 10.81 -1.41 -19.15
N LEU A 286 11.23 -1.08 -20.38
CA LEU A 286 12.48 -1.59 -20.93
C LEU A 286 13.70 -1.07 -20.13
N LYS A 287 13.77 0.23 -19.81
CA LYS A 287 14.82 0.83 -18.95
C LYS A 287 14.97 0.09 -17.64
N SER A 288 13.86 -0.31 -17.02
CA SER A 288 13.83 -0.93 -15.69
C SER A 288 14.61 -2.24 -15.57
N PHE A 289 14.93 -2.91 -16.67
CA PHE A 289 15.76 -4.11 -16.70
C PHE A 289 17.26 -3.81 -16.61
N PHE A 290 17.69 -2.64 -17.05
CA PHE A 290 19.09 -2.33 -17.32
C PHE A 290 19.69 -1.36 -16.32
N MET A 291 18.99 -0.31 -15.97
CA MET A 291 19.51 0.77 -15.13
C MET A 291 19.01 0.67 -13.68
N LEU A 292 19.72 1.36 -12.79
CA LEU A 292 19.27 1.57 -11.41
C LEU A 292 17.84 2.12 -11.42
N PRO A 293 16.95 1.67 -10.51
CA PRO A 293 15.56 2.09 -10.55
C PRO A 293 15.36 3.56 -10.24
N ASP A 294 14.37 4.15 -10.90
CA ASP A 294 13.82 5.43 -10.53
C ASP A 294 13.22 5.39 -9.11
N LEU A 295 13.11 6.55 -8.50
CA LEU A 295 12.28 6.70 -7.30
C LEU A 295 10.80 6.64 -7.65
N VAL A 296 10.00 5.99 -6.82
CA VAL A 296 8.55 5.97 -7.00
C VAL A 296 7.99 7.39 -6.92
N GLY A 297 7.21 7.79 -7.91
CA GLY A 297 6.67 9.14 -8.02
C GLY A 297 7.67 10.19 -8.55
N ARG A 298 8.91 9.79 -8.90
CA ARG A 298 9.98 10.69 -9.36
C ARG A 298 10.83 10.00 -10.42
N GLY A 299 10.26 9.83 -11.60
CA GLY A 299 10.96 9.24 -12.73
C GLY A 299 12.09 10.15 -13.25
N SER A 300 13.18 9.56 -13.70
CA SER A 300 14.32 10.31 -14.28
C SER A 300 14.20 10.43 -15.80
N LEU A 301 14.03 9.31 -16.50
CA LEU A 301 13.98 9.23 -17.97
C LEU A 301 12.74 8.41 -18.39
N PHE A 302 12.03 8.84 -19.44
CA PHE A 302 10.78 8.27 -19.92
C PHE A 302 9.65 8.36 -18.89
N THR A 303 9.48 9.55 -18.30
CA THR A 303 8.43 9.80 -17.32
C THR A 303 7.06 9.83 -17.96
N SER A 304 6.06 9.38 -17.21
CA SER A 304 4.67 9.30 -17.64
C SER A 304 3.81 9.29 -16.38
N GLU A 305 2.68 9.97 -16.41
CA GLU A 305 1.73 9.93 -15.30
C GLU A 305 1.22 8.50 -15.05
N GLN A 306 1.07 7.70 -16.12
CA GLN A 306 0.61 6.31 -16.05
C GLN A 306 1.51 5.40 -15.20
N ILE A 307 2.83 5.65 -15.18
CA ILE A 307 3.81 4.82 -14.43
C ILE A 307 4.35 5.50 -13.17
N ARG A 308 3.88 6.68 -12.84
CA ARG A 308 4.43 7.53 -11.77
C ARG A 308 4.55 6.79 -10.44
N ASN A 309 3.52 6.02 -10.06
CA ASN A 309 3.46 5.29 -8.78
C ASN A 309 3.58 3.77 -8.96
N SER A 310 4.15 3.30 -10.07
CA SER A 310 4.12 1.90 -10.48
C SER A 310 5.04 0.95 -9.72
N SER A 311 6.05 1.43 -9.00
CA SER A 311 7.13 0.60 -8.42
C SER A 311 7.95 -0.13 -9.49
N LEU A 312 8.27 0.53 -10.58
CA LEU A 312 8.82 -0.06 -11.79
C LEU A 312 10.33 -0.38 -11.64
N SER A 313 10.68 -1.63 -11.42
CA SER A 313 12.07 -2.10 -11.49
C SER A 313 12.18 -3.61 -11.69
N LEU A 314 13.03 -4.02 -12.63
CA LEU A 314 13.46 -5.40 -12.86
C LEU A 314 14.99 -5.55 -12.76
N PHE A 315 15.66 -4.55 -12.20
CA PHE A 315 17.12 -4.47 -12.10
C PHE A 315 17.67 -5.44 -11.04
N LEU A 316 18.72 -6.19 -11.44
CA LEU A 316 19.51 -7.02 -10.55
C LEU A 316 20.88 -6.38 -10.30
N PRO A 317 21.34 -6.23 -9.05
CA PRO A 317 22.64 -5.66 -8.73
C PRO A 317 23.78 -6.33 -9.51
N CYS A 318 24.67 -5.56 -10.11
CA CYS A 318 25.76 -5.98 -10.95
C CYS A 318 25.34 -6.54 -12.33
N PHE A 319 24.35 -7.41 -12.37
CA PHE A 319 24.02 -8.18 -13.57
C PHE A 319 23.00 -7.49 -14.47
N ALA A 320 22.21 -6.57 -13.92
CA ALA A 320 21.01 -6.11 -14.61
C ALA A 320 20.22 -7.33 -15.14
N VAL A 321 20.12 -7.49 -16.44
CA VAL A 321 19.45 -8.66 -17.05
C VAL A 321 20.44 -9.53 -17.86
N SER A 322 21.77 -9.30 -17.74
CA SER A 322 22.78 -9.97 -18.54
C SER A 322 22.77 -11.49 -18.44
N GLY A 323 22.65 -12.03 -17.21
CA GLY A 323 22.57 -13.47 -16.98
C GLY A 323 21.29 -14.08 -17.53
N ALA A 324 20.19 -13.36 -17.47
CA ALA A 324 18.93 -13.82 -18.08
C ALA A 324 19.00 -13.84 -19.60
N ILE A 325 19.60 -12.84 -20.24
CA ILE A 325 19.84 -12.81 -21.70
C ILE A 325 20.70 -14.00 -22.13
N ALA A 326 21.78 -14.26 -21.37
CA ALA A 326 22.64 -15.42 -21.60
C ALA A 326 21.87 -16.74 -21.52
N TYR A 327 21.07 -16.91 -20.43
CA TYR A 327 20.23 -18.08 -20.20
C TYR A 327 19.18 -18.30 -21.31
N LEU A 328 18.50 -17.24 -21.72
CA LEU A 328 17.48 -17.29 -22.79
C LEU A 328 18.08 -17.73 -24.14
N ARG A 329 19.36 -17.37 -24.39
CA ARG A 329 20.10 -17.80 -25.58
C ARG A 329 20.48 -19.28 -25.50
N ALA A 330 20.95 -19.75 -24.34
CA ALA A 330 21.45 -21.11 -24.13
C ALA A 330 20.31 -22.14 -24.02
N HIS A 331 19.24 -21.85 -23.26
CA HIS A 331 18.23 -22.81 -22.82
C HIS A 331 16.87 -22.64 -23.52
N LYS A 332 16.78 -23.05 -24.81
CA LYS A 332 15.59 -22.80 -25.64
C LYS A 332 14.33 -23.56 -25.21
N LYS A 333 14.44 -24.66 -24.47
CA LYS A 333 13.30 -25.54 -24.10
C LYS A 333 13.07 -25.63 -22.58
N SER A 334 13.56 -24.68 -21.78
CA SER A 334 13.38 -24.73 -20.33
C SER A 334 12.08 -24.04 -19.88
N TRP A 335 11.45 -24.57 -18.82
CA TRP A 335 10.26 -23.94 -18.25
C TRP A 335 10.54 -22.52 -17.73
N GLN A 336 11.75 -22.27 -17.23
CA GLN A 336 12.18 -20.93 -16.77
C GLN A 336 12.15 -19.92 -17.94
N ARG A 337 12.63 -20.31 -19.12
CA ARG A 337 12.56 -19.47 -20.31
C ARG A 337 11.10 -19.15 -20.66
N THR A 338 10.24 -20.17 -20.71
CA THR A 338 8.82 -19.99 -21.02
C THR A 338 8.16 -19.04 -20.04
N LEU A 339 8.40 -19.23 -18.74
CA LEU A 339 7.83 -18.38 -17.69
C LEU A 339 8.35 -16.93 -17.77
N LEU A 340 9.66 -16.73 -18.02
CA LEU A 340 10.22 -15.39 -18.21
C LEU A 340 9.62 -14.67 -19.42
N LEU A 341 9.47 -15.36 -20.55
CA LEU A 341 8.83 -14.77 -21.72
C LEU A 341 7.35 -14.47 -21.48
N THR A 342 6.65 -15.32 -20.74
CA THR A 342 5.27 -15.04 -20.31
C THR A 342 5.20 -13.80 -19.42
N CYS A 343 6.10 -13.66 -18.44
CA CYS A 343 6.18 -12.45 -17.61
C CYS A 343 6.48 -11.21 -18.44
N LEU A 344 7.34 -11.32 -19.46
CA LEU A 344 7.63 -10.22 -20.36
C LEU A 344 6.38 -9.78 -21.13
N VAL A 345 5.63 -10.74 -21.70
CA VAL A 345 4.36 -10.44 -22.38
C VAL A 345 3.37 -9.77 -21.41
N ILE A 346 3.24 -10.30 -20.19
CA ILE A 346 2.37 -9.73 -19.16
C ILE A 346 2.76 -8.27 -18.86
N ALA A 347 4.06 -7.97 -18.71
CA ALA A 347 4.52 -6.62 -18.41
C ALA A 347 4.25 -5.59 -19.52
N PHE A 348 4.27 -6.03 -20.80
CA PHE A 348 4.08 -5.14 -21.95
C PHE A 348 2.64 -5.09 -22.49
N VAL A 349 1.72 -5.93 -22.00
CA VAL A 349 0.31 -5.91 -22.39
C VAL A 349 -0.53 -5.39 -21.23
N PRO A 350 -1.17 -4.20 -21.35
CA PRO A 350 -1.83 -3.52 -20.25
C PRO A 350 -2.82 -4.38 -19.47
N ILE A 351 -3.77 -5.04 -20.15
CA ILE A 351 -4.78 -5.85 -19.47
C ILE A 351 -4.20 -7.06 -18.71
N LEU A 352 -3.10 -7.64 -19.22
CA LEU A 352 -2.41 -8.74 -18.55
C LEU A 352 -1.65 -8.24 -17.30
N ASN A 353 -1.05 -7.04 -17.38
CA ASN A 353 -0.44 -6.40 -16.22
C ASN A 353 -1.50 -6.02 -15.18
N ALA A 354 -2.60 -5.40 -15.61
CA ALA A 354 -3.71 -4.98 -14.75
C ALA A 354 -4.33 -6.16 -13.98
N ALA A 355 -4.31 -7.38 -14.55
CA ALA A 355 -4.77 -8.57 -13.85
C ALA A 355 -4.06 -8.81 -12.51
N PHE A 356 -2.81 -8.37 -12.35
CA PHE A 356 -2.06 -8.46 -11.08
C PHE A 356 -2.44 -7.39 -10.05
N ALA A 357 -3.23 -6.40 -10.46
CA ALA A 357 -3.70 -5.28 -9.64
C ALA A 357 -5.24 -5.18 -9.65
N LEU A 358 -5.94 -6.32 -9.66
CA LEU A 358 -7.41 -6.39 -9.66
C LEU A 358 -8.04 -5.71 -10.90
N PHE A 359 -7.35 -5.72 -12.03
CA PHE A 359 -7.75 -5.10 -13.30
C PHE A 359 -7.88 -3.57 -13.27
N ASN A 360 -7.26 -2.92 -12.29
CA ASN A 360 -7.22 -1.46 -12.21
C ASN A 360 -6.55 -0.87 -13.48
N SER A 361 -7.04 0.31 -13.93
CA SER A 361 -6.56 0.99 -15.14
C SER A 361 -5.13 1.54 -15.00
N GLU A 362 -4.69 1.88 -13.78
CA GLU A 362 -3.34 2.35 -13.54
C GLU A 362 -2.30 1.25 -13.78
N TYR A 363 -1.15 1.63 -14.35
CA TYR A 363 -0.05 0.69 -14.49
C TYR A 363 0.64 0.44 -13.15
N TYR A 364 0.57 -0.77 -12.64
CA TYR A 364 1.28 -1.20 -11.45
C TYR A 364 2.27 -2.34 -11.76
N ALA A 365 3.56 -2.06 -11.56
CA ALA A 365 4.62 -3.07 -11.62
C ALA A 365 4.88 -3.75 -10.26
N ARG A 366 3.94 -3.64 -9.31
CA ARG A 366 4.06 -4.13 -7.94
C ARG A 366 4.26 -5.66 -7.84
N TRP A 367 3.97 -6.40 -8.89
CA TRP A 367 4.22 -7.84 -8.99
C TRP A 367 5.63 -8.21 -9.49
N PHE A 368 6.47 -7.24 -9.87
CA PHE A 368 7.78 -7.45 -10.50
C PHE A 368 8.79 -8.19 -9.61
N TYR A 369 8.63 -8.22 -8.28
CA TYR A 369 9.47 -9.05 -7.42
C TYR A 369 9.36 -10.55 -7.75
N MET A 370 8.25 -11.02 -8.34
CA MET A 370 8.06 -12.41 -8.74
C MET A 370 8.99 -12.79 -9.92
N PRO A 371 8.95 -12.07 -11.07
CA PRO A 371 9.94 -12.29 -12.12
C PRO A 371 11.37 -11.98 -11.70
N ILE A 372 11.63 -11.06 -10.76
CA ILE A 372 12.99 -10.83 -10.21
C ILE A 372 13.54 -12.08 -9.53
N LEU A 373 12.74 -12.83 -8.80
CA LEU A 373 13.16 -14.09 -8.21
C LEU A 373 13.56 -15.10 -9.31
N LEU A 374 12.81 -15.12 -10.40
CA LEU A 374 13.12 -15.97 -11.56
C LEU A 374 14.35 -15.47 -12.33
N LEU A 375 14.50 -14.15 -12.53
CA LEU A 375 15.71 -13.55 -13.12
C LEU A 375 16.97 -13.89 -12.29
N SER A 376 16.84 -13.83 -10.96
CA SER A 376 17.92 -14.24 -10.05
C SER A 376 18.28 -15.73 -10.22
N LEU A 377 17.27 -16.61 -10.34
CA LEU A 377 17.46 -18.04 -10.57
C LEU A 377 18.19 -18.30 -11.89
N VAL A 378 17.72 -17.75 -13.00
CA VAL A 378 18.32 -18.04 -14.31
C VAL A 378 19.71 -17.47 -14.46
N THR A 379 19.96 -16.28 -13.87
CA THR A 379 21.31 -15.71 -13.80
C THR A 379 22.28 -16.65 -13.10
N VAL A 380 21.87 -17.18 -11.95
CA VAL A 380 22.70 -18.14 -11.20
C VAL A 380 22.90 -19.45 -11.96
N ARG A 381 21.85 -19.97 -12.60
CA ARG A 381 21.95 -21.21 -13.41
C ARG A 381 22.94 -21.05 -14.55
N GLU A 382 22.91 -19.91 -15.26
CA GLU A 382 23.89 -19.65 -16.32
C GLU A 382 25.33 -19.51 -15.80
N LEU A 383 25.48 -18.90 -14.62
CA LEU A 383 26.77 -18.82 -13.95
C LEU A 383 27.28 -20.23 -13.50
N GLU A 384 26.38 -21.13 -13.11
CA GLU A 384 26.71 -22.53 -12.75
C GLU A 384 27.06 -23.36 -14.00
N ASP A 385 26.48 -23.06 -15.16
CA ASP A 385 26.83 -23.69 -16.44
C ASP A 385 28.18 -23.23 -16.98
N ALA A 386 28.64 -22.05 -16.53
CA ALA A 386 29.97 -21.47 -16.82
C ALA A 386 30.25 -21.31 -18.33
N ASP A 387 29.21 -21.06 -19.13
CA ASP A 387 29.35 -20.77 -20.57
C ASP A 387 29.73 -19.30 -20.77
N CYS A 388 31.03 -19.04 -20.83
CA CYS A 388 31.57 -17.69 -20.98
C CYS A 388 31.11 -17.00 -22.26
N GLY A 389 30.85 -17.73 -23.35
CA GLY A 389 30.37 -17.14 -24.60
C GLY A 389 28.99 -16.53 -24.46
N ASN A 390 28.08 -17.22 -23.78
CA ASN A 390 26.74 -16.70 -23.50
C ASN A 390 26.75 -15.59 -22.46
N LEU A 391 27.54 -15.71 -21.39
CA LEU A 391 27.66 -14.68 -20.35
C LEU A 391 28.24 -13.37 -20.91
N LEU A 392 29.29 -13.47 -21.75
CA LEU A 392 29.88 -12.30 -22.41
C LEU A 392 28.89 -11.66 -23.41
N PHE A 393 28.11 -12.47 -24.11
CA PHE A 393 27.04 -11.95 -24.98
C PHE A 393 26.01 -11.17 -24.17
N GLY A 394 25.52 -11.72 -23.04
CA GLY A 394 24.59 -11.04 -22.16
C GLY A 394 25.14 -9.72 -21.62
N ALA A 395 26.40 -9.72 -21.17
CA ALA A 395 27.08 -8.51 -20.69
C ALA A 395 27.20 -7.43 -21.80
N ARG A 396 27.57 -7.82 -23.03
CA ARG A 396 27.63 -6.89 -24.17
C ARG A 396 26.27 -6.27 -24.51
N MET A 397 25.19 -7.07 -24.43
CA MET A 397 23.83 -6.55 -24.66
C MET A 397 23.41 -5.53 -23.59
N VAL A 398 23.77 -5.76 -22.33
CA VAL A 398 23.49 -4.80 -21.25
C VAL A 398 24.30 -3.51 -21.48
N ILE A 399 25.59 -3.61 -21.76
CA ILE A 399 26.44 -2.42 -22.05
C ILE A 399 25.88 -1.61 -23.22
N LEU A 400 25.45 -2.30 -24.29
CA LEU A 400 24.84 -1.63 -25.45
C LEU A 400 23.55 -0.91 -25.08
N ALA A 401 22.66 -1.56 -24.29
CA ALA A 401 21.41 -0.97 -23.84
C ALA A 401 21.67 0.25 -22.93
N ASP A 402 22.59 0.17 -21.99
CA ASP A 402 22.95 1.28 -21.10
C ASP A 402 23.51 2.48 -21.89
N ILE A 403 24.37 2.23 -22.89
CA ILE A 403 24.86 3.28 -23.79
C ILE A 403 23.68 3.93 -24.55
N LEU A 404 22.73 3.12 -25.06
CA LEU A 404 21.56 3.67 -25.75
C LEU A 404 20.69 4.52 -24.82
N PHE A 405 20.43 4.11 -23.58
CA PHE A 405 19.69 4.91 -22.61
C PHE A 405 20.42 6.20 -22.25
N LEU A 406 21.76 6.14 -22.08
CA LEU A 406 22.58 7.33 -21.85
C LEU A 406 22.47 8.29 -23.03
N LEU A 407 22.51 7.78 -24.28
CA LEU A 407 22.34 8.59 -25.48
C LEU A 407 20.95 9.21 -25.59
N CYS A 408 19.90 8.44 -25.20
CA CYS A 408 18.54 8.98 -25.16
C CYS A 408 18.40 10.20 -24.23
N ALA A 409 19.15 10.24 -23.13
CA ALA A 409 19.14 11.38 -22.22
C ALA A 409 19.63 12.69 -22.88
N PHE A 410 20.44 12.61 -23.93
CA PHE A 410 20.94 13.76 -24.69
C PHE A 410 20.05 14.14 -25.89
N LEU A 411 18.90 13.50 -26.08
CA LEU A 411 18.02 13.88 -27.18
C LEU A 411 17.51 15.31 -27.02
N PRO A 412 17.43 16.07 -28.13
CA PRO A 412 16.90 17.42 -28.09
C PRO A 412 15.40 17.39 -27.83
N THR A 413 14.94 18.30 -27.00
CA THR A 413 13.51 18.54 -26.78
C THR A 413 12.99 19.67 -27.66
N ARG A 414 11.72 19.58 -28.07
CA ARG A 414 11.05 20.73 -28.70
C ARG A 414 10.88 21.83 -27.63
N PRO A 415 11.13 23.09 -27.99
CA PRO A 415 10.82 24.21 -27.10
C PRO A 415 9.33 24.18 -26.79
N SER A 416 8.94 24.38 -25.52
CA SER A 416 7.55 24.66 -25.18
C SER A 416 7.17 25.98 -25.81
N GLU A 417 5.91 26.17 -26.18
CA GLU A 417 5.39 27.43 -26.75
C GLU A 417 5.67 28.66 -25.85
N GLU A 418 5.91 28.43 -24.55
CA GLU A 418 6.23 29.43 -23.54
C GLU A 418 7.73 29.78 -23.43
N ALA A 419 8.63 29.01 -24.06
CA ALA A 419 10.07 29.27 -24.02
C ALA A 419 10.51 29.95 -25.29
N GLU A 420 11.03 31.15 -25.20
CA GLU A 420 11.65 31.88 -26.33
C GLU A 420 12.80 31.07 -26.97
N GLY A 421 12.48 30.41 -28.04
CA GLY A 421 13.29 29.95 -29.13
C GLY A 421 14.63 29.29 -28.81
N GLY A 422 14.73 28.00 -28.76
CA GLY A 422 15.97 27.26 -28.86
C GLY A 422 15.76 25.76 -28.64
N ILE A 423 16.50 24.90 -29.34
CA ILE A 423 16.60 23.48 -29.03
C ILE A 423 17.39 23.37 -27.73
N SER A 424 16.78 22.80 -26.70
CA SER A 424 17.43 22.49 -25.43
C SER A 424 17.75 20.99 -25.35
N PHE A 425 18.89 20.68 -24.75
CA PHE A 425 19.34 19.30 -24.50
C PHE A 425 19.13 18.96 -23.01
N LEU A 426 19.00 17.68 -22.71
CA LEU A 426 18.81 17.15 -21.34
C LEU A 426 17.47 17.50 -20.67
N GLN A 427 16.58 18.20 -21.34
CA GLN A 427 15.26 18.59 -20.78
C GLN A 427 14.16 17.53 -20.95
N ILE A 428 14.45 16.37 -21.53
CA ILE A 428 13.53 15.23 -21.54
C ILE A 428 13.43 14.53 -20.17
N MET A 429 14.30 14.92 -19.24
CA MET A 429 14.36 14.38 -17.90
C MET A 429 13.63 15.31 -16.92
N GLU A 430 12.68 14.78 -16.19
CA GLU A 430 12.00 15.53 -15.14
C GLU A 430 12.92 15.82 -13.95
N TYR A 431 13.79 14.85 -13.60
CA TYR A 431 14.76 14.96 -12.50
C TYR A 431 16.18 14.59 -12.98
N PRO A 432 16.91 15.50 -13.66
CA PRO A 432 18.24 15.21 -14.20
C PRO A 432 19.26 14.78 -13.12
N GLU A 433 19.18 15.36 -11.92
CA GLU A 433 20.06 15.04 -10.80
C GLU A 433 19.94 13.58 -10.35
N LEU A 434 18.75 12.98 -10.43
CA LEU A 434 18.54 11.57 -10.11
C LEU A 434 19.15 10.67 -11.17
N PHE A 435 19.00 11.04 -12.44
CA PHE A 435 19.57 10.30 -13.56
C PHE A 435 21.10 10.23 -13.50
N VAL A 436 21.78 11.31 -13.06
CA VAL A 436 23.24 11.29 -12.88
C VAL A 436 23.65 10.19 -11.89
N THR A 437 22.98 10.07 -10.76
CA THR A 437 23.27 9.00 -9.78
C THR A 437 23.04 7.62 -10.38
N GLU A 438 21.92 7.43 -11.10
CA GLU A 438 21.58 6.17 -11.77
C GLU A 438 22.65 5.78 -12.79
N ALA A 439 23.06 6.72 -13.63
CA ALA A 439 24.08 6.51 -14.65
C ALA A 439 25.46 6.19 -14.03
N VAL A 440 25.88 6.91 -12.99
CA VAL A 440 27.16 6.67 -12.31
C VAL A 440 27.18 5.30 -11.63
N VAL A 441 26.14 4.94 -10.88
CA VAL A 441 26.09 3.63 -10.20
C VAL A 441 26.07 2.50 -11.22
N THR A 442 25.28 2.63 -12.29
CA THR A 442 25.25 1.65 -13.39
C THR A 442 26.63 1.54 -14.06
N ALA A 443 27.25 2.65 -14.39
CA ALA A 443 28.60 2.68 -15.01
C ALA A 443 29.67 2.02 -14.13
N VAL A 444 29.60 2.17 -12.80
CA VAL A 444 30.52 1.49 -11.86
C VAL A 444 30.28 -0.02 -11.83
N MET A 445 29.05 -0.47 -11.99
CA MET A 445 28.73 -1.91 -11.97
C MET A 445 29.16 -2.65 -13.24
N LEU A 446 29.19 -2.00 -14.40
CA LEU A 446 29.59 -2.64 -15.66
C LEU A 446 31.00 -3.25 -15.66
N PRO A 447 32.08 -2.52 -15.23
CA PRO A 447 33.40 -3.15 -15.10
C PRO A 447 33.43 -4.31 -14.09
N LEU A 448 32.66 -4.23 -12.98
CA LEU A 448 32.56 -5.30 -12.01
C LEU A 448 31.93 -6.56 -12.62
N LEU A 449 30.87 -6.39 -13.44
CA LEU A 449 30.28 -7.47 -14.22
C LEU A 449 31.31 -8.13 -15.14
N LEU A 450 32.10 -7.33 -15.88
CA LEU A 450 33.16 -7.87 -16.77
C LEU A 450 34.24 -8.60 -16.00
N VAL A 451 34.62 -8.13 -14.81
CA VAL A 451 35.58 -8.84 -13.94
C VAL A 451 35.03 -10.22 -13.52
N ILE A 452 33.76 -10.30 -13.18
CA ILE A 452 33.11 -11.58 -12.81
C ILE A 452 33.07 -12.52 -14.00
N VAL A 453 32.63 -12.09 -15.17
CA VAL A 453 32.53 -12.89 -16.40
C VAL A 453 33.90 -13.40 -16.85
N ASN A 454 34.91 -12.55 -16.90
CA ASN A 454 36.27 -12.95 -17.26
C ASN A 454 36.90 -13.88 -16.21
N GLY A 455 36.59 -13.69 -14.92
CA GLY A 455 37.03 -14.61 -13.86
C GLY A 455 36.48 -16.03 -14.02
N ILE A 456 35.25 -16.16 -14.51
CA ILE A 456 34.64 -17.46 -14.83
C ILE A 456 35.30 -18.11 -16.02
N GLU A 457 35.65 -17.36 -17.06
CA GLU A 457 36.38 -17.84 -18.25
C GLU A 457 37.72 -18.46 -17.85
N PHE A 458 38.48 -17.81 -16.96
CA PHE A 458 39.77 -18.30 -16.48
C PHE A 458 39.66 -19.65 -15.73
N THR A 459 38.52 -19.93 -15.11
CA THR A 459 38.28 -21.16 -14.29
C THR A 459 37.61 -22.30 -15.06
N GLY A 460 37.07 -22.07 -16.26
CA GLY A 460 36.25 -23.03 -17.03
C GLY A 460 37.00 -24.18 -17.67
N LYS A 461 38.35 -24.19 -17.68
CA LYS A 461 39.16 -25.37 -18.08
C LYS A 461 39.28 -26.32 -16.90
N ARG A 462 39.07 -27.64 -17.10
CA ARG A 462 39.07 -28.70 -16.04
C ARG A 462 40.22 -28.52 -15.05
N PRO A 463 39.96 -28.29 -13.76
CA PRO A 463 40.97 -27.84 -12.83
C PRO A 463 41.82 -28.95 -12.26
N SER A 464 43.12 -28.81 -12.27
CA SER A 464 44.06 -29.49 -11.39
C SER A 464 43.78 -29.12 -9.91
N SER A 465 44.41 -29.80 -8.94
CA SER A 465 44.19 -29.50 -7.51
C SER A 465 44.54 -28.06 -7.11
N ARG A 466 45.47 -27.41 -7.81
CA ARG A 466 45.85 -25.97 -7.65
C ARG A 466 44.80 -25.05 -8.23
N GLU A 467 44.17 -25.46 -9.32
CA GLU A 467 43.09 -24.72 -9.99
C GLU A 467 41.76 -24.76 -9.23
N ARG A 468 41.47 -25.85 -8.47
CA ARG A 468 40.32 -25.90 -7.54
C ARG A 468 40.39 -24.86 -6.42
N ALA A 469 41.62 -24.58 -5.92
CA ALA A 469 41.83 -23.49 -4.96
C ALA A 469 41.58 -22.10 -5.60
N CYS A 470 42.02 -21.91 -6.86
CA CYS A 470 41.74 -20.69 -7.63
C CYS A 470 40.25 -20.52 -7.91
N CYS A 471 39.53 -21.58 -8.32
CA CYS A 471 38.08 -21.56 -8.48
C CYS A 471 37.34 -21.15 -7.20
N GLY A 472 37.81 -21.64 -6.05
CA GLY A 472 37.24 -21.24 -4.75
C GLY A 472 37.46 -19.76 -4.43
N LEU A 473 38.61 -19.21 -4.81
CA LEU A 473 38.94 -17.78 -4.64
C LEU A 473 38.10 -16.88 -5.56
N VAL A 474 38.01 -17.24 -6.85
CA VAL A 474 37.19 -16.46 -7.84
C VAL A 474 35.74 -16.44 -7.43
N THR A 475 35.17 -17.57 -6.94
CA THR A 475 33.78 -17.59 -6.50
C THR A 475 33.56 -16.71 -5.25
N ARG A 476 34.53 -16.65 -4.34
CA ARG A 476 34.47 -15.77 -3.17
C ARG A 476 34.56 -14.29 -3.57
N THR A 477 35.46 -13.97 -4.50
CA THR A 477 35.60 -12.60 -5.04
C THR A 477 34.32 -12.18 -5.77
N ALA A 478 33.74 -13.04 -6.61
CA ALA A 478 32.49 -12.76 -7.29
C ALA A 478 31.34 -12.49 -6.29
N LEU A 479 31.22 -13.29 -5.24
CA LEU A 479 30.23 -13.06 -4.20
C LEU A 479 30.46 -11.72 -3.46
N ALA A 480 31.71 -11.39 -3.14
CA ALA A 480 32.04 -10.12 -2.49
C ALA A 480 31.70 -8.90 -3.39
N LEU A 481 31.99 -9.02 -4.69
CA LEU A 481 31.63 -7.97 -5.67
C LEU A 481 30.12 -7.82 -5.81
N VAL A 482 29.37 -8.92 -5.82
CA VAL A 482 27.88 -8.86 -5.84
C VAL A 482 27.33 -8.20 -4.57
N ILE A 483 27.87 -8.53 -3.40
CA ILE A 483 27.48 -7.88 -2.13
C ILE A 483 27.78 -6.38 -2.19
N LEU A 484 28.94 -5.98 -2.74
CA LEU A 484 29.25 -4.58 -2.97
C LEU A 484 28.24 -3.92 -3.92
N CYS A 485 27.87 -4.56 -5.02
CA CYS A 485 26.86 -4.05 -5.95
C CYS A 485 25.45 -3.97 -5.29
N CYS A 486 25.09 -4.92 -4.42
CA CYS A 486 23.88 -4.84 -3.60
C CYS A 486 23.90 -3.60 -2.69
N PHE A 487 25.03 -3.34 -2.04
CA PHE A 487 25.21 -2.12 -1.24
C PHE A 487 25.09 -0.84 -2.09
N LEU A 488 25.76 -0.80 -3.23
CA LEU A 488 25.72 0.36 -4.15
C LEU A 488 24.32 0.61 -4.71
N THR A 489 23.55 -0.44 -5.00
CA THR A 489 22.15 -0.33 -5.43
C THR A 489 21.31 0.35 -4.34
N GLN A 490 21.39 -0.12 -3.10
CA GLN A 490 20.66 0.47 -1.98
C GLN A 490 21.12 1.91 -1.70
N ALA A 491 22.44 2.13 -1.64
CA ALA A 491 23.00 3.44 -1.36
C ALA A 491 22.66 4.48 -2.45
N GLY A 492 22.67 4.07 -3.73
CA GLY A 492 22.32 4.95 -4.84
C GLY A 492 20.88 5.41 -4.80
N VAL A 493 19.94 4.50 -4.56
CA VAL A 493 18.51 4.83 -4.43
C VAL A 493 18.26 5.68 -3.18
N LEU A 494 18.90 5.34 -2.05
CA LEU A 494 18.81 6.15 -0.82
C LEU A 494 19.38 7.56 -1.04
N LEU A 495 20.47 7.69 -1.78
CA LEU A 495 21.06 8.98 -2.13
C LEU A 495 20.07 9.82 -2.94
N ASN A 496 19.47 9.25 -3.98
CA ASN A 496 18.46 9.92 -4.79
C ASN A 496 17.30 10.42 -3.94
N GLY A 497 16.72 9.55 -3.09
CA GLY A 497 15.61 9.93 -2.20
C GLY A 497 15.99 11.03 -1.20
N ASN A 498 17.23 11.04 -0.71
CA ASN A 498 17.73 12.11 0.15
C ASN A 498 18.04 13.42 -0.61
N THR A 499 18.42 13.35 -1.88
CA THR A 499 18.66 14.52 -2.73
C THR A 499 17.37 15.31 -2.93
N ILE A 500 16.27 14.66 -3.25
CA ILE A 500 14.96 15.31 -3.41
C ILE A 500 14.55 16.09 -2.15
N ILE A 501 14.81 15.57 -0.96
CA ILE A 501 14.41 16.21 0.31
C ILE A 501 15.46 17.15 0.90
N ALA A 502 16.62 17.28 0.27
CA ALA A 502 17.71 18.11 0.82
C ALA A 502 17.28 19.56 1.09
N GLY A 503 16.42 20.14 0.25
CA GLY A 503 15.83 21.47 0.41
C GLY A 503 14.53 21.54 1.23
N SER A 504 13.91 20.41 1.55
CA SER A 504 12.53 20.38 2.10
C SER A 504 12.42 20.43 3.62
N GLY A 505 13.53 20.58 4.34
CA GLY A 505 13.48 20.83 5.79
C GLY A 505 13.18 19.61 6.66
N GLY A 506 13.92 18.51 6.48
CA GLY A 506 13.79 17.30 7.31
C GLY A 506 13.92 17.53 8.81
N GLU A 507 14.71 18.52 9.23
CA GLU A 507 14.78 18.95 10.64
C GLU A 507 13.45 19.58 11.10
N LYS A 508 12.85 20.43 10.24
CA LYS A 508 11.53 21.02 10.50
C LYS A 508 10.45 19.95 10.62
N TRP A 509 10.47 18.95 9.72
CA TRP A 509 9.56 17.81 9.79
C TRP A 509 9.69 17.06 11.13
N ARG A 510 10.90 16.72 11.56
CA ARG A 510 11.14 16.04 12.85
C ARG A 510 10.59 16.86 14.00
N THR A 511 10.94 18.14 14.04
CA THR A 511 10.53 19.05 15.11
C THR A 511 9.01 19.19 15.15
N GLN A 512 8.35 19.44 14.01
CA GLN A 512 6.91 19.65 13.97
C GLN A 512 6.09 18.38 14.16
N LEU A 513 6.53 17.23 13.60
CA LEU A 513 5.78 15.99 13.71
C LEU A 513 6.00 15.28 15.04
N LEU A 514 7.25 15.17 15.51
CA LEU A 514 7.63 14.26 16.58
C LEU A 514 7.95 14.94 17.91
N GLU A 515 8.54 16.14 17.87
CA GLU A 515 9.03 16.82 19.08
C GLU A 515 8.01 17.81 19.63
N ASN A 516 7.31 18.49 18.75
CA ASN A 516 6.36 19.53 19.09
C ASN A 516 4.93 19.12 18.71
N ARG A 517 4.02 19.32 19.65
CA ARG A 517 2.58 19.22 19.41
C ARG A 517 2.00 20.62 19.56
N PRO A 518 1.40 21.23 18.53
CA PRO A 518 0.81 22.56 18.66
C PRO A 518 -0.23 22.62 19.80
N GLU A 519 -0.04 23.50 20.75
CA GLU A 519 -1.03 23.78 21.79
C GLU A 519 -2.09 24.73 21.21
N ILE A 520 -3.33 24.31 21.19
CA ILE A 520 -4.43 25.05 20.58
C ILE A 520 -5.23 25.72 21.68
N PRO A 521 -5.28 27.07 21.71
CA PRO A 521 -6.09 27.80 22.69
C PRO A 521 -7.56 27.41 22.61
N GLY A 522 -8.14 26.97 23.73
CA GLY A 522 -9.56 26.59 23.79
C GLY A 522 -9.87 25.16 23.35
N TYR A 523 -8.92 24.40 22.86
CA TYR A 523 -9.15 23.00 22.51
C TYR A 523 -9.55 22.17 23.74
N GLY A 524 -10.56 21.33 23.59
CA GLY A 524 -11.13 20.53 24.69
C GLY A 524 -12.26 21.23 25.45
N ASN A 525 -12.62 22.47 25.08
CA ASN A 525 -13.81 23.13 25.62
C ASN A 525 -15.10 22.54 25.03
N ALA A 526 -15.07 22.10 23.78
CA ALA A 526 -16.14 21.32 23.17
C ALA A 526 -15.95 19.82 23.49
N SER A 527 -17.06 19.09 23.56
CA SER A 527 -17.05 17.66 23.87
C SER A 527 -16.37 16.81 22.79
N PHE A 528 -16.39 17.27 21.54
CA PHE A 528 -15.66 16.70 20.40
C PHE A 528 -15.47 17.76 19.31
N GLU A 529 -14.27 17.85 18.76
CA GLU A 529 -13.91 18.80 17.74
C GLU A 529 -12.81 18.27 16.84
N ARG A 530 -12.84 18.64 15.57
CA ARG A 530 -11.81 18.27 14.60
C ARG A 530 -10.92 19.44 14.26
N ILE A 531 -9.70 19.11 13.89
CA ILE A 531 -8.66 20.05 13.51
C ILE A 531 -8.26 19.75 12.06
N GLU A 532 -7.96 20.78 11.31
CA GLU A 532 -7.39 20.67 9.97
C GLU A 532 -6.03 21.35 9.96
N ALA A 533 -4.96 20.61 9.70
CA ALA A 533 -3.66 21.20 9.39
C ALA A 533 -3.52 21.41 7.88
N ASP A 534 -2.69 22.36 7.47
CA ASP A 534 -2.48 22.65 6.06
C ASP A 534 -1.80 21.47 5.33
N GLY A 535 -1.87 21.48 3.98
CA GLY A 535 -1.38 20.37 3.16
C GLY A 535 0.11 20.07 3.26
N THR A 536 0.91 20.89 3.98
CA THR A 536 2.32 20.59 4.27
C THR A 536 2.49 19.70 5.51
N SER A 537 1.41 19.51 6.28
CA SER A 537 1.37 18.78 7.54
C SER A 537 0.47 17.53 7.46
N THR A 538 0.50 16.86 6.30
CA THR A 538 -0.33 15.69 6.02
C THR A 538 -0.14 14.58 7.06
N ASN A 539 -1.23 14.11 7.67
CA ASN A 539 -1.28 13.08 8.71
C ASN A 539 -0.56 13.44 10.03
N TYR A 540 -0.21 14.71 10.25
CA TYR A 540 0.44 15.13 11.50
C TYR A 540 -0.53 15.03 12.67
N GLU A 541 -1.82 15.33 12.45
CA GLU A 541 -2.89 15.28 13.45
C GLU A 541 -2.99 13.88 14.09
N MET A 542 -2.77 12.81 13.31
CA MET A 542 -2.70 11.43 13.83
C MET A 542 -1.61 11.28 14.90
N VAL A 543 -0.43 11.86 14.65
CA VAL A 543 0.72 11.81 15.56
C VAL A 543 0.47 12.69 16.79
N TRP A 544 -0.11 13.86 16.60
CA TRP A 544 -0.47 14.76 17.68
C TRP A 544 -1.65 14.24 18.51
N GLY A 545 -2.45 13.31 17.99
CA GLY A 545 -3.63 12.76 18.64
C GLY A 545 -4.80 13.74 18.63
N TYR A 546 -4.99 14.43 17.52
CA TYR A 546 -6.15 15.25 17.23
C TYR A 546 -7.06 14.56 16.22
N PRO A 547 -8.40 14.54 16.42
CA PRO A 547 -9.34 14.18 15.34
C PRO A 547 -9.22 15.16 14.18
N THR A 548 -9.35 14.68 12.95
CA THR A 548 -9.11 15.49 11.75
C THR A 548 -10.17 15.33 10.68
N ILE A 549 -10.18 16.23 9.71
CA ILE A 549 -10.91 16.12 8.44
C ILE A 549 -9.97 15.97 7.24
N HIS A 550 -8.66 15.89 7.49
CA HIS A 550 -7.62 15.78 6.47
C HIS A 550 -6.80 14.51 6.71
N CYS A 551 -6.84 13.58 5.75
CA CYS A 551 -6.14 12.30 5.87
C CYS A 551 -5.65 11.82 4.51
N PHE A 552 -4.40 11.40 4.44
CA PHE A 552 -3.81 10.73 3.29
C PHE A 552 -3.64 9.24 3.56
N GLU A 553 -4.63 8.46 3.15
CA GLU A 553 -4.67 7.00 3.27
C GLU A 553 -5.54 6.38 2.16
N SER A 554 -5.06 5.28 1.55
CA SER A 554 -5.75 4.66 0.39
C SER A 554 -6.98 3.84 0.78
N THR A 555 -7.06 3.38 2.02
CA THR A 555 -8.10 2.46 2.52
C THR A 555 -8.75 3.03 3.77
N VAL A 556 -9.94 3.59 3.62
CA VAL A 556 -10.76 4.15 4.71
C VAL A 556 -12.19 3.65 4.59
N SER A 557 -13.03 3.98 5.57
CA SER A 557 -14.45 3.68 5.57
C SER A 557 -15.13 4.04 4.24
N SER A 558 -15.99 3.15 3.73
CA SER A 558 -16.78 3.37 2.51
C SER A 558 -17.65 4.61 2.57
N GLY A 559 -18.16 4.95 3.75
CA GLY A 559 -18.93 6.18 3.97
C GLY A 559 -18.13 7.46 3.70
N ILE A 560 -16.81 7.46 3.91
CA ILE A 560 -15.96 8.59 3.58
C ILE A 560 -15.89 8.80 2.06
N PHE A 561 -15.69 7.72 1.29
CA PHE A 561 -15.71 7.81 -0.17
C PHE A 561 -17.05 8.34 -0.68
N ALA A 562 -18.17 7.79 -0.16
CA ALA A 562 -19.51 8.22 -0.55
C ALA A 562 -19.76 9.70 -0.23
N PHE A 563 -19.36 10.18 0.94
CA PHE A 563 -19.47 11.57 1.35
C PHE A 563 -18.72 12.50 0.38
N TYR A 564 -17.41 12.28 0.16
CA TYR A 564 -16.61 13.12 -0.72
C TYR A 564 -17.07 13.07 -2.18
N GLN A 565 -17.55 11.91 -2.65
CA GLN A 565 -18.13 11.79 -3.99
C GLN A 565 -19.42 12.60 -4.10
N GLY A 566 -20.30 12.50 -3.10
CA GLY A 566 -21.59 13.19 -3.08
C GLY A 566 -21.47 14.69 -3.04
N ILE A 567 -20.54 15.25 -2.27
CA ILE A 567 -20.32 16.71 -2.19
C ILE A 567 -19.44 17.28 -3.33
N GLY A 568 -18.93 16.43 -4.24
CA GLY A 568 -18.29 16.85 -5.48
C GLY A 568 -16.76 16.80 -5.56
N PRO A 569 -15.96 16.99 -4.49
CA PRO A 569 -14.49 16.90 -4.60
C PRO A 569 -13.99 15.52 -5.04
N GLY A 570 -14.73 14.46 -4.69
CA GLY A 570 -14.29 13.09 -4.83
C GLY A 570 -13.16 12.75 -3.85
N ARG A 571 -12.83 11.46 -3.74
CA ARG A 571 -11.71 10.97 -2.95
C ARG A 571 -11.03 9.81 -3.66
N THR A 572 -9.72 9.90 -3.83
CA THR A 572 -8.91 8.78 -4.34
C THR A 572 -8.04 8.18 -3.24
N VAL A 573 -7.11 8.95 -2.71
CA VAL A 573 -6.16 8.53 -1.65
C VAL A 573 -6.12 9.47 -0.46
N ASP A 574 -6.68 10.67 -0.59
CA ASP A 574 -6.69 11.68 0.47
C ASP A 574 -8.07 12.31 0.65
N SER A 575 -8.43 12.54 1.89
CA SER A 575 -9.54 13.39 2.31
C SER A 575 -9.04 14.81 2.40
N LYS A 576 -9.50 15.67 1.51
CA LYS A 576 -9.04 17.06 1.44
C LYS A 576 -10.13 17.96 0.91
N LEU A 577 -10.41 19.02 1.63
CA LEU A 577 -11.36 20.06 1.23
C LEU A 577 -10.62 21.31 0.73
N ASN A 578 -11.10 21.91 -0.34
CA ASN A 578 -10.67 23.25 -0.78
C ASN A 578 -11.24 24.30 0.16
N PHE A 579 -10.66 25.50 0.20
CA PHE A 579 -11.15 26.59 1.04
C PHE A 579 -12.57 27.05 0.72
N SER A 580 -13.09 26.73 -0.47
CA SER A 580 -14.50 26.97 -0.84
C SER A 580 -15.51 26.06 -0.12
N HIS A 581 -15.12 24.90 0.39
CA HIS A 581 -15.99 23.95 1.08
C HIS A 581 -16.17 24.34 2.56
N ILE A 582 -16.82 25.46 2.82
CA ILE A 582 -17.07 25.94 4.18
C ILE A 582 -18.22 25.21 4.85
N GLY A 583 -19.26 24.84 4.07
CA GLY A 583 -20.42 24.09 4.55
C GLY A 583 -20.00 22.68 4.99
N ALA A 584 -19.23 21.96 4.15
CA ALA A 584 -18.70 20.66 4.52
C ALA A 584 -17.86 20.71 5.81
N ARG A 585 -16.98 21.73 5.98
CA ARG A 585 -16.22 21.92 7.23
C ARG A 585 -17.13 22.12 8.43
N ALA A 586 -18.20 22.89 8.27
CA ALA A 586 -19.13 23.17 9.36
C ALA A 586 -19.83 21.90 9.84
N ILE A 587 -20.43 21.12 8.94
CA ILE A 587 -21.13 19.88 9.33
C ILE A 587 -20.17 18.79 9.84
N LEU A 588 -18.89 18.83 9.44
CA LEU A 588 -17.86 17.92 9.92
C LEU A 588 -17.28 18.33 11.29
N SER A 589 -17.83 19.32 11.95
CA SER A 589 -17.35 19.83 13.25
C SER A 589 -15.87 20.22 13.23
N SER A 590 -15.42 20.90 12.14
CA SER A 590 -14.07 21.46 12.03
C SER A 590 -14.00 22.77 12.80
N HIS A 591 -13.24 22.76 13.90
CA HIS A 591 -13.15 23.89 14.81
C HIS A 591 -11.90 24.75 14.59
N TYR A 592 -10.75 24.10 14.34
CA TYR A 592 -9.49 24.82 14.18
C TYR A 592 -8.81 24.49 12.86
N TYR A 593 -8.12 25.50 12.30
CA TYR A 593 -7.24 25.38 11.15
C TYR A 593 -5.82 25.80 11.55
N LEU A 594 -4.82 24.96 11.21
CA LEU A 594 -3.41 25.16 11.53
C LEU A 594 -2.62 25.46 10.25
N GLU A 595 -2.18 26.72 10.08
CA GLU A 595 -1.33 27.11 8.95
C GLU A 595 0.15 26.99 9.32
N ASN A 596 0.91 26.20 8.58
CA ASN A 596 2.34 25.99 8.82
C ASN A 596 3.16 27.21 8.34
N LYS A 597 3.85 27.86 9.26
CA LYS A 597 4.73 29.02 9.01
C LYS A 597 6.12 28.63 8.54
N LEU A 598 6.58 27.42 8.87
CA LEU A 598 7.96 26.99 8.64
C LEU A 598 8.16 26.37 7.25
N ILE A 599 7.10 25.79 6.69
CA ILE A 599 7.12 25.19 5.36
C ILE A 599 6.18 26.01 4.47
N ARG A 600 6.74 26.69 3.45
CA ARG A 600 5.92 27.45 2.53
C ARG A 600 5.17 26.53 1.58
N ALA A 601 3.85 26.45 1.72
CA ALA A 601 2.99 25.86 0.71
C ALA A 601 2.81 26.83 -0.49
N THR A 602 2.58 26.27 -1.67
CA THR A 602 2.14 27.06 -2.85
C THR A 602 0.78 27.66 -2.63
N LYS A 603 -0.09 26.93 -1.94
CA LYS A 603 -1.41 27.35 -1.49
C LYS A 603 -1.46 27.28 0.03
N ASN A 604 -1.72 28.39 0.68
CA ASN A 604 -1.88 28.46 2.12
C ASN A 604 -2.99 29.45 2.50
N TYR A 605 -3.43 29.36 3.75
CA TYR A 605 -4.52 30.14 4.30
C TYR A 605 -4.39 31.65 3.99
N THR A 606 -3.22 32.22 4.22
CA THR A 606 -2.97 33.64 4.02
C THR A 606 -2.99 34.05 2.56
N LYS A 607 -2.50 33.17 1.63
CA LYS A 607 -2.47 33.46 0.19
C LYS A 607 -3.82 33.34 -0.48
N GLU A 608 -4.68 32.47 0.00
CA GLU A 608 -6.01 32.23 -0.57
C GLU A 608 -7.12 33.05 0.07
N GLY A 609 -6.76 34.03 0.91
CA GLY A 609 -7.76 34.92 1.56
C GLY A 609 -8.40 34.32 2.81
N GLY A 610 -8.00 33.13 3.25
CA GLY A 610 -8.45 32.47 4.45
C GLY A 610 -9.82 31.80 4.34
N LEU A 611 -10.29 31.28 5.46
CA LEU A 611 -11.61 30.65 5.60
C LEU A 611 -12.60 31.65 6.20
N PRO A 612 -13.76 31.87 5.58
CA PRO A 612 -14.80 32.73 6.15
C PRO A 612 -15.21 32.27 7.55
N GLY A 613 -15.30 33.20 8.48
CA GLY A 613 -15.67 32.92 9.88
C GLY A 613 -14.54 32.44 10.77
N TYR A 614 -13.33 32.16 10.24
CA TYR A 614 -12.17 31.82 11.02
C TYR A 614 -11.39 33.06 11.45
N GLN A 615 -10.94 33.10 12.69
CA GLN A 615 -10.13 34.18 13.27
C GLN A 615 -8.87 33.62 13.91
N LYS A 616 -7.75 34.32 13.73
CA LYS A 616 -6.49 33.93 14.36
C LYS A 616 -6.61 34.11 15.87
N VAL A 617 -6.37 33.02 16.63
CA VAL A 617 -6.44 32.97 18.09
C VAL A 617 -5.10 32.78 18.76
N GLY A 618 -4.09 32.35 18.00
CA GLY A 618 -2.75 32.14 18.56
C GLY A 618 -1.72 31.66 17.56
N GLU A 619 -0.54 31.34 18.11
CA GLU A 619 0.56 30.69 17.42
C GLU A 619 1.20 29.69 18.38
N SER A 620 1.48 28.48 17.88
CA SER A 620 2.22 27.44 18.63
C SER A 620 3.06 26.63 17.66
N ASP A 621 4.30 26.32 18.05
CA ASP A 621 5.21 25.36 17.41
C ASP A 621 5.38 25.53 15.90
N GLY A 622 5.35 26.78 15.43
CA GLY A 622 5.49 27.13 14.01
C GLY A 622 4.20 27.11 13.21
N TYR A 623 3.04 27.05 13.87
CA TYR A 623 1.72 27.19 13.27
C TYR A 623 1.01 28.48 13.68
N ASN A 624 0.33 29.13 12.72
CA ASN A 624 -0.75 30.06 13.01
C ASN A 624 -2.02 29.24 13.28
N ILE A 625 -2.75 29.57 14.34
CA ILE A 625 -3.94 28.87 14.79
C ILE A 625 -5.16 29.78 14.54
N TYR A 626 -6.11 29.28 13.77
CA TYR A 626 -7.35 29.96 13.45
C TYR A 626 -8.53 29.18 14.00
N GLU A 627 -9.45 29.84 14.70
CA GLU A 627 -10.67 29.28 15.28
C GLU A 627 -11.88 29.63 14.41
N ASN A 628 -12.73 28.65 14.16
CA ASN A 628 -14.03 28.85 13.53
C ASN A 628 -15.04 29.42 14.52
N ARG A 629 -15.46 30.66 14.33
CA ARG A 629 -16.45 31.34 15.16
C ARG A 629 -17.87 30.80 14.97
N TYR A 630 -18.10 30.03 13.94
CA TYR A 630 -19.38 29.40 13.60
C TYR A 630 -19.30 27.87 13.66
N PHE A 631 -18.46 27.39 14.57
CA PHE A 631 -18.29 25.96 14.85
C PHE A 631 -19.61 25.30 15.26
N ILE A 632 -19.91 24.14 14.68
CA ILE A 632 -21.08 23.33 15.03
C ILE A 632 -20.56 22.09 15.81
N PRO A 633 -20.92 21.93 17.09
CA PRO A 633 -20.61 20.71 17.83
C PRO A 633 -21.27 19.47 17.22
N VAL A 634 -20.71 18.31 17.45
CA VAL A 634 -21.20 17.05 16.92
C VAL A 634 -22.57 16.66 17.51
N GLY A 635 -23.42 16.02 16.70
CA GLY A 635 -24.73 15.53 17.14
C GLY A 635 -25.81 16.63 17.15
N PHE A 636 -26.24 17.10 16.00
CA PHE A 636 -27.23 18.17 15.86
C PHE A 636 -28.39 17.78 14.95
N THR A 637 -29.45 18.60 14.91
CA THR A 637 -30.65 18.34 14.10
C THR A 637 -30.80 19.34 12.98
N PHE A 638 -31.53 18.92 11.94
CA PHE A 638 -32.01 19.77 10.87
C PHE A 638 -33.53 19.95 10.96
N ASP A 639 -34.03 21.00 10.40
CA ASP A 639 -35.46 21.26 10.26
C ASP A 639 -35.95 21.15 8.81
N ARG A 640 -35.06 21.02 7.85
CA ARG A 640 -35.32 20.83 6.42
C ARG A 640 -34.43 19.68 5.89
N PHE A 641 -34.83 19.11 4.77
CA PHE A 641 -34.08 18.14 4.04
C PHE A 641 -34.14 18.34 2.54
N MET A 642 -33.18 17.77 1.84
CA MET A 642 -33.10 17.70 0.38
C MET A 642 -32.81 16.25 -0.02
N THR A 643 -33.27 15.81 -1.20
CA THR A 643 -32.90 14.49 -1.73
C THR A 643 -31.52 14.52 -2.39
N GLU A 644 -30.83 13.36 -2.42
CA GLU A 644 -29.53 13.22 -3.09
C GLU A 644 -29.60 13.69 -4.55
N ASP A 645 -30.66 13.34 -5.28
CA ASP A 645 -30.88 13.76 -6.69
C ASP A 645 -31.02 15.28 -6.83
N THR A 646 -31.80 15.93 -5.95
CA THR A 646 -31.96 17.39 -5.97
C THR A 646 -30.63 18.08 -5.65
N TYR A 647 -29.88 17.58 -4.69
CA TYR A 647 -28.54 18.08 -4.35
C TYR A 647 -27.55 17.93 -5.51
N ALA A 648 -27.56 16.81 -6.23
CA ALA A 648 -26.71 16.58 -7.40
C ALA A 648 -26.99 17.62 -8.50
N LEU A 649 -28.26 17.92 -8.78
CA LEU A 649 -28.64 19.00 -9.74
C LEU A 649 -28.15 20.38 -9.28
N LEU A 650 -28.21 20.67 -7.99
CA LEU A 650 -27.69 21.90 -7.42
C LEU A 650 -26.16 21.98 -7.55
N LEU A 651 -25.46 20.87 -7.24
CA LEU A 651 -24.00 20.78 -7.32
C LEU A 651 -23.48 21.01 -8.74
N ASP A 652 -24.18 20.49 -9.75
CA ASP A 652 -23.85 20.73 -11.17
C ASP A 652 -24.07 22.17 -11.57
N ARG A 653 -25.10 22.85 -11.03
CA ARG A 653 -25.45 24.24 -11.31
C ARG A 653 -24.53 25.23 -10.60
N ASP A 654 -24.34 25.05 -9.28
CA ASP A 654 -23.57 25.96 -8.42
C ASP A 654 -22.94 25.21 -7.22
N LYS A 655 -21.64 24.92 -7.31
CA LYS A 655 -20.90 24.26 -6.27
C LYS A 655 -20.86 25.00 -4.94
N THR A 656 -20.88 26.31 -4.96
CA THR A 656 -20.87 27.14 -3.74
C THR A 656 -22.21 27.07 -3.04
N ALA A 657 -23.31 27.13 -3.80
CA ALA A 657 -24.65 26.94 -3.30
C ALA A 657 -24.80 25.55 -2.65
N ALA A 658 -24.42 24.52 -3.37
CA ALA A 658 -24.47 23.13 -2.88
C ALA A 658 -23.70 22.95 -1.55
N ASP A 659 -22.48 23.49 -1.44
CA ASP A 659 -21.69 23.41 -0.21
C ASP A 659 -22.39 24.11 0.97
N ARG A 660 -22.95 25.30 0.77
CA ARG A 660 -23.66 26.01 1.82
C ARG A 660 -24.97 25.33 2.25
N THR A 661 -25.63 24.63 1.32
CA THR A 661 -26.84 23.86 1.58
C THR A 661 -26.60 22.74 2.62
N LEU A 662 -25.41 22.16 2.68
CA LEU A 662 -25.08 21.15 3.67
C LEU A 662 -25.29 21.60 5.13
N VAL A 663 -25.25 22.89 5.42
CA VAL A 663 -25.52 23.41 6.78
C VAL A 663 -27.01 23.64 7.00
N ARG A 664 -27.77 23.88 5.94
CA ARG A 664 -29.22 24.21 5.99
C ARG A 664 -30.10 22.96 5.95
N ASP A 665 -29.77 22.01 5.06
CA ASP A 665 -30.57 20.83 4.74
C ASP A 665 -29.81 19.55 5.00
N LEU A 666 -30.48 18.53 5.58
CA LEU A 666 -29.98 17.18 5.65
C LEU A 666 -30.19 16.47 4.31
N ILE A 667 -29.15 15.94 3.72
CA ILE A 667 -29.28 15.23 2.44
C ILE A 667 -29.64 13.77 2.72
N LEU A 668 -30.76 13.31 2.12
CA LEU A 668 -31.31 11.98 2.30
C LEU A 668 -31.48 11.28 0.95
N ASP A 669 -31.25 9.97 0.93
CA ASP A 669 -31.67 9.14 -0.20
C ASP A 669 -33.22 9.01 -0.23
N ASP A 670 -33.77 8.49 -1.31
CA ASP A 670 -35.21 8.39 -1.51
C ASP A 670 -35.90 7.54 -0.45
N GLU A 671 -35.27 6.48 0.05
CA GLU A 671 -35.82 5.59 1.08
C GLU A 671 -35.90 6.31 2.43
N ALA A 672 -34.83 6.98 2.83
CA ALA A 672 -34.80 7.78 4.05
C ALA A 672 -35.74 9.00 3.96
N ALA A 673 -35.81 9.67 2.82
CA ALA A 673 -36.73 10.79 2.56
C ALA A 673 -38.19 10.36 2.67
N ALA A 674 -38.57 9.24 2.06
CA ALA A 674 -39.94 8.69 2.16
C ALA A 674 -40.32 8.31 3.59
N LYS A 675 -39.37 7.78 4.37
CA LYS A 675 -39.61 7.30 5.73
C LYS A 675 -39.61 8.40 6.78
N TYR A 676 -38.69 9.34 6.68
CA TYR A 676 -38.40 10.35 7.71
C TYR A 676 -38.73 11.78 7.28
N GLY A 677 -39.07 12.01 6.03
CA GLY A 677 -39.38 13.37 5.50
C GLY A 677 -40.47 14.12 6.28
N SER A 678 -41.45 13.39 6.87
CA SER A 678 -42.50 13.98 7.70
C SER A 678 -42.01 14.58 9.02
N LEU A 679 -40.80 14.26 9.47
CA LEU A 679 -40.17 14.84 10.67
C LEU A 679 -39.70 16.27 10.45
N PHE A 680 -39.51 16.69 9.19
CA PHE A 680 -38.97 17.97 8.82
C PHE A 680 -40.09 18.98 8.52
N SER A 681 -39.83 20.26 8.69
CA SER A 681 -40.77 21.32 8.38
C SER A 681 -40.97 21.57 6.88
N GLY A 682 -40.06 21.07 6.04
CA GLY A 682 -40.12 21.17 4.59
C GLY A 682 -39.03 20.38 3.87
N GLN A 683 -39.34 20.08 2.60
CA GLN A 683 -38.39 19.57 1.62
C GLN A 683 -37.96 20.70 0.71
N ASP A 684 -36.65 20.91 0.56
CA ASP A 684 -36.13 21.88 -0.40
C ASP A 684 -35.95 21.23 -1.77
N THR A 685 -36.61 21.80 -2.78
CA THR A 685 -36.53 21.35 -4.18
C THR A 685 -35.72 22.30 -5.05
N ASP A 686 -35.50 23.53 -4.58
CA ASP A 686 -34.64 24.56 -5.18
C ASP A 686 -34.20 25.54 -4.09
N ILE A 687 -33.17 26.33 -4.34
CA ILE A 687 -32.60 27.28 -3.39
C ILE A 687 -32.58 28.66 -4.00
N ASP A 688 -33.19 29.62 -3.29
CA ASP A 688 -33.15 31.03 -3.64
C ASP A 688 -31.77 31.64 -3.35
N GLU A 689 -31.31 32.57 -4.20
CA GLU A 689 -30.00 33.23 -4.04
C GLU A 689 -29.82 33.92 -2.68
N GLU A 690 -30.92 34.41 -2.07
CA GLU A 690 -30.89 35.03 -0.74
C GLU A 690 -30.47 34.05 0.36
N CYS A 691 -30.81 32.76 0.21
CA CYS A 691 -30.40 31.69 1.14
C CYS A 691 -28.89 31.40 1.10
N LEU A 692 -28.21 31.84 0.06
CA LEU A 692 -26.77 31.58 -0.17
C LEU A 692 -25.87 32.72 0.35
N SER A 693 -26.45 33.77 0.92
CA SER A 693 -25.70 34.89 1.49
C SER A 693 -24.83 34.41 2.67
N SER A 694 -23.74 35.11 2.94
CA SER A 694 -22.89 34.82 4.09
C SER A 694 -23.65 34.95 5.42
N ASP A 695 -24.56 35.88 5.53
CA ASP A 695 -25.38 36.11 6.73
C ASP A 695 -26.34 34.93 6.97
N SER A 696 -26.94 34.39 5.90
CA SER A 696 -27.80 33.21 5.96
C SER A 696 -26.98 31.99 6.41
N TYR A 697 -25.80 31.74 5.81
CA TYR A 697 -24.88 30.68 6.20
C TYR A 697 -24.51 30.74 7.70
N TYR A 698 -24.11 31.90 8.19
CA TYR A 698 -23.75 32.08 9.61
C TYR A 698 -24.95 31.92 10.54
N SER A 699 -26.14 32.29 10.10
CA SER A 699 -27.38 32.05 10.84
C SER A 699 -27.70 30.57 10.96
N GLU A 700 -27.58 29.82 9.87
CA GLU A 700 -27.80 28.38 9.88
C GLU A 700 -26.72 27.63 10.74
N CYS A 701 -25.45 28.02 10.69
CA CYS A 701 -24.44 27.46 11.58
C CYS A 701 -24.83 27.65 13.06
N ARG A 702 -25.29 28.87 13.46
CA ARG A 702 -25.73 29.11 14.85
C ARG A 702 -26.95 28.28 15.22
N LYS A 703 -27.89 28.11 14.28
CA LYS A 703 -29.08 27.31 14.45
C LYS A 703 -28.72 25.84 14.68
N ARG A 704 -27.85 25.27 13.83
CA ARG A 704 -27.33 23.87 14.06
C ARG A 704 -26.62 23.76 15.40
N ALA A 705 -25.75 24.69 15.74
CA ALA A 705 -25.03 24.68 17.02
C ALA A 705 -25.98 24.72 18.23
N SER A 706 -27.13 25.41 18.13
CA SER A 706 -28.11 25.47 19.23
C SER A 706 -28.89 24.18 19.43
N THR A 707 -28.90 23.26 18.46
CA THR A 707 -29.54 21.94 18.54
C THR A 707 -28.57 20.81 18.81
N ALA A 708 -27.28 21.12 19.02
CA ALA A 708 -26.26 20.12 19.25
C ALA A 708 -26.46 19.36 20.57
N CYS A 709 -25.99 18.13 20.61
CA CYS A 709 -25.98 17.30 21.81
C CYS A 709 -25.36 18.01 23.01
N THR A 710 -25.96 17.88 24.17
CA THR A 710 -25.49 18.50 25.44
C THR A 710 -24.24 17.82 25.97
N SER A 711 -24.03 16.54 25.66
CA SER A 711 -22.81 15.81 25.95
C SER A 711 -22.45 14.86 24.83
N PHE A 712 -21.13 14.60 24.65
CA PHE A 712 -20.61 13.62 23.71
C PHE A 712 -19.33 13.01 24.28
N THR A 713 -19.26 11.69 24.32
CA THR A 713 -18.10 10.96 24.85
C THR A 713 -17.74 9.80 23.95
N THR A 714 -16.50 9.72 23.52
CA THR A 714 -15.98 8.58 22.74
C THR A 714 -15.58 7.43 23.64
N SER A 715 -15.73 6.21 23.13
CA SER A 715 -15.25 4.98 23.77
C SER A 715 -14.37 4.18 22.82
N LYS A 716 -13.83 3.04 23.27
CA LYS A 716 -13.00 2.15 22.43
C LYS A 716 -13.72 1.55 21.24
N SER A 717 -15.02 1.48 21.26
CA SER A 717 -15.83 0.84 20.21
C SER A 717 -17.00 1.70 19.76
N GLY A 718 -17.00 3.01 20.04
CA GLY A 718 -18.11 3.86 19.67
C GLY A 718 -18.19 5.15 20.48
N PHE A 719 -19.39 5.67 20.68
CA PHE A 719 -19.63 6.89 21.42
C PHE A 719 -21.00 6.91 22.10
N THR A 720 -21.16 7.78 23.07
CA THR A 720 -22.42 8.08 23.73
C THR A 720 -22.64 9.59 23.68
N ALA A 721 -23.87 10.01 23.36
CA ALA A 721 -24.30 11.40 23.32
C ALA A 721 -25.62 11.59 24.07
N GLU A 722 -25.86 12.78 24.60
CA GLU A 722 -27.16 13.18 25.16
C GLU A 722 -27.75 14.29 24.30
N ALA A 723 -28.98 14.12 23.85
CA ALA A 723 -29.71 15.09 23.06
C ALA A 723 -31.03 15.44 23.73
N THR A 724 -31.40 16.74 23.70
CA THR A 724 -32.69 17.23 24.14
C THR A 724 -33.42 17.82 22.94
N LEU A 725 -34.57 17.27 22.59
CA LEU A 725 -35.33 17.62 21.40
C LEU A 725 -36.73 18.14 21.79
N ASP A 726 -37.16 19.22 21.16
CA ASP A 726 -38.51 19.80 21.31
C ASP A 726 -39.57 19.00 20.52
N ARG A 727 -39.15 18.14 19.60
CA ARG A 727 -39.98 17.23 18.79
C ARG A 727 -39.14 16.06 18.31
N GLU A 728 -39.78 14.97 17.92
CA GLU A 728 -39.10 13.84 17.25
C GLU A 728 -38.35 14.33 16.00
N ASN A 729 -37.08 13.97 15.85
CA ASN A 729 -36.23 14.37 14.73
C ASN A 729 -35.06 13.41 14.51
N LEU A 730 -34.39 13.53 13.37
CA LEU A 730 -33.09 12.90 13.10
C LEU A 730 -31.96 13.70 13.76
N VAL A 731 -31.20 13.07 14.63
CA VAL A 731 -29.92 13.61 15.16
C VAL A 731 -28.81 13.14 14.26
N PHE A 732 -28.14 14.09 13.61
CA PHE A 732 -27.05 13.86 12.67
C PHE A 732 -25.70 13.79 13.37
N PHE A 733 -24.88 12.81 12.98
CA PHE A 733 -23.51 12.63 13.46
C PHE A 733 -22.55 12.59 12.29
N SER A 734 -21.58 13.47 12.27
CA SER A 734 -20.58 13.56 11.19
C SER A 734 -19.52 12.44 11.24
N PHE A 735 -19.96 11.19 11.42
CA PHE A 735 -19.13 10.00 11.35
C PHE A 735 -19.57 9.12 10.18
N PRO A 736 -18.60 8.45 9.51
CA PRO A 736 -18.91 7.62 8.35
C PRO A 736 -19.85 6.47 8.69
N PHE A 737 -20.85 6.26 7.84
CA PHE A 737 -21.73 5.11 7.90
C PHE A 737 -20.97 3.84 7.48
N GLU A 738 -21.03 2.83 8.31
CA GLU A 738 -20.61 1.46 8.01
C GLU A 738 -21.61 0.46 8.58
N LYS A 739 -21.76 -0.71 7.93
CA LYS A 739 -22.65 -1.80 8.39
C LYS A 739 -22.30 -2.35 9.76
N GLY A 740 -21.10 -2.07 10.25
CA GLY A 740 -20.61 -2.48 11.57
C GLY A 740 -21.19 -1.67 12.73
N TRP A 741 -21.81 -0.52 12.46
CA TRP A 741 -22.44 0.30 13.48
C TRP A 741 -23.78 -0.26 13.98
N SER A 742 -24.04 -0.09 15.26
CA SER A 742 -25.34 -0.29 15.88
C SER A 742 -25.66 0.86 16.82
N ALA A 743 -26.92 1.36 16.77
CA ALA A 743 -27.37 2.47 17.60
C ALA A 743 -28.43 2.01 18.61
N ARG A 744 -28.45 2.72 19.76
CA ARG A 744 -29.48 2.59 20.78
C ARG A 744 -29.88 3.97 21.27
N VAL A 745 -31.19 4.19 21.46
CA VAL A 745 -31.76 5.36 22.13
C VAL A 745 -32.38 4.86 23.44
N ASP A 746 -31.92 5.34 24.58
CA ASP A 746 -32.32 4.89 25.92
C ASP A 746 -32.22 3.36 26.08
N GLY A 747 -31.15 2.77 25.54
CA GLY A 747 -30.91 1.33 25.57
C GLY A 747 -31.75 0.50 24.58
N LYS A 748 -32.74 1.08 23.89
CA LYS A 748 -33.54 0.41 22.86
C LYS A 748 -32.81 0.52 21.51
N LYS A 749 -32.85 -0.58 20.72
CA LYS A 749 -32.25 -0.60 19.39
C LYS A 749 -32.93 0.46 18.51
N ALA A 750 -32.12 1.29 17.87
CA ALA A 750 -32.52 2.29 16.90
C ALA A 750 -31.88 2.00 15.53
N GLU A 751 -32.57 2.41 14.47
CA GLU A 751 -32.08 2.32 13.12
C GLU A 751 -31.10 3.47 12.85
N ILE A 752 -30.00 3.19 12.15
CA ILE A 752 -29.06 4.19 11.69
C ILE A 752 -29.48 4.56 10.28
N VAL A 753 -29.75 5.82 10.07
CA VAL A 753 -30.09 6.42 8.77
C VAL A 753 -28.80 6.88 8.11
N LYS A 754 -28.59 6.52 6.85
CA LYS A 754 -27.52 7.08 6.04
C LYS A 754 -27.96 8.49 5.63
N ALA A 755 -27.11 9.49 5.90
CA ALA A 755 -27.34 10.88 5.61
C ALA A 755 -26.11 11.51 4.99
N ASP A 756 -26.27 12.64 4.30
CA ASP A 756 -25.20 13.34 3.60
C ASP A 756 -24.30 12.35 2.83
N PHE A 757 -24.92 11.48 2.01
CA PHE A 757 -24.28 10.44 1.18
C PHE A 757 -23.58 9.32 1.92
N GLY A 758 -22.89 9.59 3.01
CA GLY A 758 -22.03 8.61 3.67
C GLY A 758 -21.88 8.79 5.18
N LEU A 759 -22.63 9.68 5.79
CA LEU A 759 -22.61 9.94 7.22
C LEU A 759 -23.83 9.33 7.92
N MET A 760 -23.97 9.54 9.23
CA MET A 760 -24.99 8.85 10.03
C MET A 760 -25.97 9.81 10.66
N ALA A 761 -27.25 9.37 10.75
CA ALA A 761 -28.23 9.98 11.61
C ALA A 761 -29.06 8.91 12.35
N VAL A 762 -29.74 9.29 13.42
CA VAL A 762 -30.64 8.39 14.18
C VAL A 762 -31.89 9.16 14.60
N CYS A 763 -33.05 8.51 14.47
CA CYS A 763 -34.32 9.07 14.90
C CYS A 763 -34.41 9.04 16.45
N VAL A 764 -34.69 10.20 17.04
CA VAL A 764 -34.79 10.41 18.50
C VAL A 764 -36.12 11.08 18.80
N PRO A 765 -36.92 10.57 19.75
CA PRO A 765 -38.19 11.17 20.15
C PRO A 765 -38.04 12.57 20.78
N GLU A 766 -39.16 13.23 21.06
CA GLU A 766 -39.21 14.44 21.88
C GLU A 766 -38.73 14.14 23.32
N GLY A 767 -37.96 15.03 23.91
CA GLY A 767 -37.43 14.90 25.28
C GLY A 767 -35.91 14.81 25.34
N THR A 768 -35.41 14.43 26.51
CA THR A 768 -33.96 14.23 26.74
C THR A 768 -33.65 12.76 26.68
N HIS A 769 -32.76 12.37 25.78
CA HIS A 769 -32.43 11.00 25.48
C HIS A 769 -30.94 10.74 25.41
N THR A 770 -30.55 9.50 25.81
CA THR A 770 -29.16 9.01 25.68
C THR A 770 -29.05 8.16 24.43
N ILE A 771 -28.17 8.58 23.53
CA ILE A 771 -27.88 7.93 22.25
C ILE A 771 -26.55 7.22 22.38
N THR A 772 -26.51 5.93 22.11
CA THR A 772 -25.27 5.12 22.16
C THR A 772 -25.03 4.44 20.82
N PHE A 773 -23.86 4.69 20.24
CA PHE A 773 -23.37 3.96 19.07
C PHE A 773 -22.26 2.98 19.46
N THR A 774 -22.33 1.76 18.94
CA THR A 774 -21.29 0.74 19.14
C THR A 774 -20.90 0.15 17.80
N TYR A 775 -19.60 0.10 17.53
CA TYR A 775 -19.02 -0.43 16.32
C TYR A 775 -18.42 -1.83 16.54
N LEU A 776 -18.75 -2.75 15.67
CA LEU A 776 -18.09 -4.04 15.51
C LEU A 776 -17.98 -4.33 14.02
N PRO A 777 -16.79 -4.67 13.49
CA PRO A 777 -16.63 -4.92 12.06
C PRO A 777 -17.65 -5.90 11.51
N TYR A 778 -18.31 -5.52 10.42
CA TYR A 778 -19.37 -6.34 9.81
C TYR A 778 -18.84 -7.71 9.42
N GLY A 779 -19.58 -8.76 9.72
CA GLY A 779 -19.18 -10.13 9.40
C GLY A 779 -18.09 -10.74 10.30
N LEU A 780 -17.53 -10.01 11.28
CA LEU A 780 -16.43 -10.53 12.12
C LEU A 780 -16.80 -11.83 12.83
N HIS A 781 -18.01 -11.94 13.41
CA HIS A 781 -18.46 -13.19 14.06
C HIS A 781 -18.51 -14.36 13.07
N ALA A 782 -19.06 -14.13 11.88
CA ALA A 782 -19.12 -15.15 10.83
C ALA A 782 -17.70 -15.54 10.38
N GLY A 783 -16.81 -14.56 10.19
CA GLY A 783 -15.41 -14.81 9.87
C GLY A 783 -14.69 -15.64 10.92
N ILE A 784 -14.91 -15.36 12.21
CA ILE A 784 -14.35 -16.16 13.31
C ILE A 784 -14.88 -17.60 13.27
N LEU A 785 -16.17 -17.80 13.07
CA LEU A 785 -16.77 -19.14 12.98
C LEU A 785 -16.20 -19.94 11.78
N VAL A 786 -16.05 -19.29 10.62
CA VAL A 786 -15.43 -19.92 9.44
C VAL A 786 -13.98 -20.29 9.72
N SER A 787 -13.21 -19.40 10.37
CA SER A 787 -11.80 -19.66 10.72
C SER A 787 -11.66 -20.81 11.72
N LEU A 788 -12.55 -20.89 12.72
CA LEU A 788 -12.56 -21.99 13.68
C LEU A 788 -12.95 -23.32 13.02
N ALA A 789 -13.96 -23.31 12.14
CA ALA A 789 -14.34 -24.51 11.38
C ALA A 789 -13.19 -24.98 10.47
N ALA A 790 -12.52 -24.08 9.79
CA ALA A 790 -11.35 -24.39 8.97
C ALA A 790 -10.20 -24.98 9.82
N LEU A 791 -9.96 -24.44 11.00
CA LEU A 791 -8.95 -24.97 11.93
C LEU A 791 -9.31 -26.39 12.38
N VAL A 792 -10.57 -26.66 12.72
CA VAL A 792 -11.04 -28.01 13.10
C VAL A 792 -10.87 -28.98 11.93
N ILE A 793 -11.22 -28.58 10.70
CA ILE A 793 -11.00 -29.41 9.50
C ILE A 793 -9.52 -29.71 9.30
N LEU A 794 -8.64 -28.70 9.45
CA LEU A 794 -7.21 -28.87 9.32
C LEU A 794 -6.61 -29.81 10.37
N LEU A 795 -7.05 -29.68 11.63
CA LEU A 795 -6.64 -30.56 12.72
C LEU A 795 -7.13 -31.98 12.49
N ALA A 796 -8.39 -32.16 12.09
CA ALA A 796 -8.95 -33.46 11.74
C ALA A 796 -8.18 -34.12 10.59
N TYR A 797 -7.86 -33.37 9.53
CA TYR A 797 -7.04 -33.86 8.43
C TYR A 797 -5.66 -34.35 8.91
N PHE A 798 -5.07 -33.65 9.89
CA PHE A 798 -3.73 -33.99 10.38
C PHE A 798 -3.75 -35.20 11.33
N LEU A 799 -4.75 -35.29 12.22
CA LEU A 799 -4.84 -36.31 13.26
C LEU A 799 -5.41 -37.65 12.78
N LEU A 800 -6.34 -37.62 11.82
CA LEU A 800 -6.98 -38.86 11.33
C LEU A 800 -6.00 -39.72 10.50
N PRO A 801 -5.97 -41.07 10.68
CA PRO A 801 -5.00 -41.96 10.04
C PRO A 801 -5.17 -42.11 8.51
N SER A 802 -6.34 -41.76 7.94
CA SER A 802 -6.59 -41.83 6.49
C SER A 802 -7.27 -40.55 6.01
N PRO A 803 -6.78 -39.90 4.95
CA PRO A 803 -7.40 -38.68 4.45
C PRO A 803 -8.69 -39.00 3.69
N LEU A 804 -9.85 -38.89 4.35
CA LEU A 804 -11.17 -39.02 3.71
C LEU A 804 -11.38 -37.96 2.61
N LEU A 805 -10.80 -36.77 2.73
CA LEU A 805 -10.93 -35.64 1.81
C LEU A 805 -10.13 -35.73 0.51
N PHE A 806 -9.13 -36.60 0.43
CA PHE A 806 -8.23 -36.69 -0.73
C PHE A 806 -8.13 -38.09 -1.35
N ARG A 807 -9.02 -39.02 -0.96
CA ARG A 807 -9.12 -40.30 -1.66
C ARG A 807 -9.87 -40.14 -2.97
N SER A 808 -9.33 -40.76 -3.99
CA SER A 808 -9.75 -40.76 -5.40
C SER A 808 -11.13 -41.40 -5.67
N THR A 809 -12.16 -41.19 -4.84
CA THR A 809 -13.46 -41.85 -4.97
C THR A 809 -14.52 -41.05 -5.72
N VAL A 810 -14.19 -39.87 -6.27
CA VAL A 810 -15.22 -39.01 -6.90
C VAL A 810 -15.23 -39.09 -8.44
N LEU A 811 -14.35 -39.87 -9.09
CA LEU A 811 -14.41 -40.06 -10.56
C LEU A 811 -14.01 -41.52 -10.91
N ARG A 812 -14.91 -42.49 -10.65
CA ARG A 812 -14.96 -43.71 -11.46
C ARG A 812 -15.93 -43.50 -12.64
#